data_db250c72ac861c76187da718d38f3a02
#
_entry.id   db250c72ac861c76187da718d38f3a02
#
_cell.length_a   1.000
_cell.length_b   1.000
_cell.length_c   1.000
_cell.angle_alpha   90.00
_cell.angle_beta   90.00
_cell.angle_gamma   90.00
#
_symmetry.space_group_name_H-M   'P 1'
#
loop_
_entity.id
_entity.type
_entity.pdbx_description
1 polymer ?
#
loop_
_entity_poly.entity_id
_entity_poly.type
_entity_poly.pdbx_seq_one_letter_code
_entity_poly.pdbx_strand_id
1 'polypeptide(L)'
;MSRTIEEILTPKPKARPRIYAYSIADEAHKGLLKVGQTTRDVKQRIAEQLKTAAIKNYRIELDESAEREDGSIFSDHEVREALARKGFENTVLEWVHCAVSDVLTVIAESRTGQRFTGSHHLTFAMRREQAEAVEKTHDYFQSIWAENTQAVPRFLWNAKMRFGKTFTAYQLAKRLQAKRVLVVTFKPAVEDAWQTDLESHVDFDGWKYLSRNSGSDPTGIDRNTPVVYFGSFQDLLGRDAAGNIKPRNTWLHTVNWDLVVFDEYHFGAWRETAKELFEGEEDVVAKKEAKAEYADALDSVNEDLTVLSEKETEFLPITTRAYLYLSGTPFKALATGEFIEEQIFNWTYTDEQRTKEEFAADHPGVWNPYGALPQMRLLTYQMPEELVAIASAGEFDEFDLNEFFMATGRDVLAQFDHKNEVQKWLDIIRGQYAPKAVESLKMGTRPPFPYSDVRLLPYLQHSFWFLPDVAACHAMASLLAEKQNTFWHEYDVVVAAGASAGIGLDALPPVRTAIGSGFESKTITLSCGKLTTGVTVPQWSSILMLRNLKSPETYFQAAFRVQSPWSIKNPNGDDPNEEEIFKPACFVFDFAPTRALRQLSEYGIGLSPNELNPENAVRDLVSFLPVLAYDGANMIQIDAGGILDIAMAGTSATLLARKWESALLVNVDNGTLRRVLDNPEALAAVERIEGWRALGDNIIETIINKSEKVK
;
A
#
# COMPACT_ATOMS: atom_id res chain seq x y z
N MET A 1 15.51 27.28 36.34
CA MET A 1 15.25 28.42 35.45
C MET A 1 13.99 29.09 35.97
N SER A 2 14.02 30.42 36.28
CA SER A 2 12.80 31.12 36.71
C SER A 2 11.93 31.36 35.45
N ARG A 3 10.67 30.92 35.52
CA ARG A 3 9.69 31.18 34.43
C ARG A 3 9.42 32.68 34.33
N THR A 4 9.30 33.20 33.13
CA THR A 4 8.91 34.59 32.89
C THR A 4 7.46 34.83 33.33
N ILE A 5 7.10 36.07 33.62
CA ILE A 5 5.72 36.46 33.97
C ILE A 5 4.74 36.10 32.84
N GLU A 6 5.17 36.18 31.58
CA GLU A 6 4.38 35.82 30.40
C GLU A 6 4.14 34.31 30.33
N GLU A 7 5.10 33.44 30.67
CA GLU A 7 4.91 31.99 30.78
C GLU A 7 3.99 31.58 31.93
N ILE A 8 3.93 32.38 32.99
CA ILE A 8 3.06 32.17 34.17
C ILE A 8 1.63 32.66 33.86
N LEU A 9 1.50 33.72 33.10
CA LEU A 9 0.23 34.36 32.72
C LEU A 9 -0.29 33.92 31.34
N THR A 10 0.25 32.86 30.77
CA THR A 10 -0.27 32.30 29.51
C THR A 10 -1.77 32.00 29.71
N PRO A 11 -2.68 32.63 28.94
CA PRO A 11 -4.10 32.38 29.11
C PRO A 11 -4.36 30.90 28.82
N LYS A 12 -5.11 30.24 29.71
CA LYS A 12 -5.53 28.86 29.52
C LYS A 12 -6.19 28.76 28.14
N PRO A 13 -5.82 27.82 27.28
CA PRO A 13 -6.46 27.64 25.99
C PRO A 13 -7.98 27.64 26.16
N LYS A 14 -8.72 28.36 25.33
CA LYS A 14 -10.20 28.31 25.39
C LYS A 14 -10.61 26.87 25.20
N ALA A 15 -11.26 26.29 26.20
CA ALA A 15 -11.81 24.95 26.11
C ALA A 15 -12.80 24.91 24.94
N ARG A 16 -12.50 24.12 23.92
CA ARG A 16 -13.36 23.99 22.73
C ARG A 16 -14.44 22.97 23.02
N PRO A 17 -15.71 23.26 22.77
CA PRO A 17 -16.78 22.30 23.02
C PRO A 17 -16.69 21.13 22.05
N ARG A 18 -17.00 19.95 22.59
CA ARG A 18 -16.95 18.67 21.87
C ARG A 18 -18.32 18.00 21.94
N ILE A 19 -18.70 17.39 20.83
CA ILE A 19 -19.81 16.44 20.80
C ILE A 19 -19.25 15.04 21.03
N TYR A 20 -19.82 14.31 21.96
CA TYR A 20 -19.47 12.91 22.20
C TYR A 20 -20.68 12.00 22.09
N ALA A 21 -20.44 10.76 21.73
CA ALA A 21 -21.42 9.70 21.82
C ALA A 21 -20.81 8.47 22.49
N TYR A 22 -21.62 7.78 23.31
CA TYR A 22 -21.23 6.48 23.88
C TYR A 22 -22.39 5.49 23.89
N SER A 23 -22.03 4.22 23.90
CA SER A 23 -22.93 3.09 24.04
C SER A 23 -22.72 2.38 25.39
N ILE A 24 -23.76 1.66 25.84
CA ILE A 24 -23.65 0.79 27.00
C ILE A 24 -23.97 -0.63 26.54
N ALA A 25 -23.11 -1.59 26.94
CA ALA A 25 -23.23 -2.97 26.53
C ALA A 25 -24.21 -3.74 27.45
N ASP A 26 -25.52 -3.42 27.33
CA ASP A 26 -26.62 -4.14 27.96
C ASP A 26 -27.85 -4.22 27.03
N GLU A 27 -28.81 -5.08 27.35
CA GLU A 27 -30.01 -5.25 26.52
C GLU A 27 -30.92 -4.02 26.50
N ALA A 28 -30.92 -3.18 27.56
CA ALA A 28 -31.76 -2.00 27.65
C ALA A 28 -31.29 -0.87 26.72
N HIS A 29 -29.99 -0.82 26.41
CA HIS A 29 -29.39 0.21 25.58
C HIS A 29 -28.95 -0.30 24.20
N LYS A 30 -29.40 -1.48 23.79
CA LYS A 30 -29.05 -2.06 22.50
C LYS A 30 -29.53 -1.19 21.33
N GLY A 31 -28.58 -0.76 20.48
CA GLY A 31 -28.83 0.12 19.34
C GLY A 31 -29.06 1.60 19.73
N LEU A 32 -28.84 1.96 21.00
CA LEU A 32 -28.92 3.33 21.48
C LEU A 32 -27.55 3.95 21.64
N LEU A 33 -27.43 5.20 21.21
CA LEU A 33 -26.29 6.06 21.46
C LEU A 33 -26.68 7.24 22.30
N LYS A 34 -25.95 7.51 23.38
CA LYS A 34 -26.11 8.75 24.11
C LYS A 34 -25.24 9.83 23.49
N VAL A 35 -25.87 10.89 22.99
CA VAL A 35 -25.24 12.04 22.36
C VAL A 35 -25.24 13.23 23.31
N GLY A 36 -24.09 13.75 23.66
CA GLY A 36 -23.91 14.86 24.58
C GLY A 36 -22.79 15.82 24.17
N GLN A 37 -22.69 16.94 24.93
CA GLN A 37 -21.68 17.96 24.73
C GLN A 37 -20.87 18.17 25.99
N THR A 38 -19.57 18.49 25.84
CA THR A 38 -18.71 18.89 26.94
C THR A 38 -17.65 19.87 26.47
N THR A 39 -17.16 20.70 27.40
CA THR A 39 -15.94 21.51 27.24
C THR A 39 -14.77 20.94 28.05
N ARG A 40 -14.96 19.74 28.62
CA ARG A 40 -13.96 19.00 29.39
C ARG A 40 -13.54 17.75 28.62
N ASP A 41 -12.55 17.06 29.14
CA ASP A 41 -12.20 15.72 28.68
C ASP A 41 -13.45 14.83 28.60
N VAL A 42 -13.69 14.23 27.43
CA VAL A 42 -14.88 13.41 27.16
C VAL A 42 -14.89 12.16 28.03
N LYS A 43 -13.74 11.50 28.19
CA LYS A 43 -13.59 10.29 29.00
C LYS A 43 -13.90 10.56 30.46
N GLN A 44 -13.36 11.67 31.00
CA GLN A 44 -13.64 12.10 32.37
C GLN A 44 -15.12 12.44 32.52
N ARG A 45 -15.72 13.18 31.58
CA ARG A 45 -17.13 13.57 31.62
C ARG A 45 -18.06 12.37 31.64
N ILE A 46 -17.81 11.38 30.78
CA ILE A 46 -18.63 10.16 30.73
C ILE A 46 -18.45 9.33 31.99
N ALA A 47 -17.21 9.18 32.47
CA ALA A 47 -16.95 8.46 33.71
C ALA A 47 -17.67 9.09 34.91
N GLU A 48 -17.71 10.43 35.01
CA GLU A 48 -18.46 11.14 36.05
C GLU A 48 -19.98 10.87 35.95
N GLN A 49 -20.56 10.88 34.73
CA GLN A 49 -21.96 10.59 34.50
C GLN A 49 -22.35 9.16 34.88
N LEU A 50 -21.53 8.19 34.52
CA LEU A 50 -21.81 6.78 34.73
C LEU A 50 -21.44 6.28 36.13
N LYS A 51 -20.59 7.01 36.84
CA LYS A 51 -20.21 6.70 38.23
C LYS A 51 -21.42 6.63 39.17
N THR A 52 -22.35 7.54 39.00
CA THR A 52 -23.56 7.58 39.84
C THR A 52 -24.49 6.35 39.63
N ALA A 53 -24.48 5.81 38.40
CA ALA A 53 -25.25 4.61 38.04
C ALA A 53 -24.44 3.32 38.18
N ALA A 54 -23.18 3.40 38.65
CA ALA A 54 -22.23 2.28 38.78
C ALA A 54 -22.03 1.46 37.49
N ILE A 55 -22.21 2.08 36.32
CA ILE A 55 -22.08 1.45 35.01
C ILE A 55 -20.58 1.45 34.63
N LYS A 56 -20.01 0.28 34.29
CA LYS A 56 -18.63 0.11 33.86
C LYS A 56 -18.49 -0.41 32.44
N ASN A 57 -19.51 -0.99 31.85
CA ASN A 57 -19.53 -1.61 30.54
C ASN A 57 -20.03 -0.63 29.45
N TYR A 58 -19.34 0.51 29.35
CA TYR A 58 -19.61 1.50 28.31
C TYR A 58 -18.44 1.61 27.33
N ARG A 59 -18.75 2.10 26.13
CA ARG A 59 -17.76 2.39 25.10
C ARG A 59 -17.99 3.79 24.55
N ILE A 60 -16.92 4.58 24.46
CA ILE A 60 -16.94 5.86 23.78
C ILE A 60 -16.86 5.58 22.28
N GLU A 61 -17.88 5.95 21.55
CA GLU A 61 -18.01 5.71 20.12
C GLU A 61 -17.60 6.93 19.29
N LEU A 62 -17.71 8.13 19.86
CA LEU A 62 -17.47 9.39 19.19
C LEU A 62 -16.94 10.44 20.15
N ASP A 63 -15.97 11.22 19.69
CA ASP A 63 -15.43 12.41 20.33
C ASP A 63 -14.98 13.40 19.24
N GLU A 64 -15.87 14.36 18.89
CA GLU A 64 -15.72 15.27 17.76
C GLU A 64 -15.81 16.73 18.17
N SER A 65 -15.11 17.63 17.48
CA SER A 65 -15.22 19.07 17.69
C SER A 65 -16.62 19.58 17.32
N ALA A 66 -17.18 20.44 18.17
CA ALA A 66 -18.44 21.13 17.93
C ALA A 66 -18.28 22.49 17.24
N GLU A 67 -17.18 22.72 16.53
CA GLU A 67 -16.86 23.96 15.82
C GLU A 67 -17.23 23.85 14.33
N ARG A 68 -17.88 24.90 13.79
CA ARG A 68 -18.17 25.02 12.36
C ARG A 68 -16.98 25.61 11.60
N GLU A 69 -16.99 25.52 10.28
CA GLU A 69 -15.96 26.09 9.42
C GLU A 69 -15.78 27.62 9.57
N ASP A 70 -16.85 28.31 9.98
CA ASP A 70 -16.82 29.75 10.26
C ASP A 70 -16.34 30.10 11.68
N GLY A 71 -15.95 29.12 12.47
CA GLY A 71 -15.53 29.26 13.88
C GLY A 71 -16.67 29.39 14.88
N SER A 72 -17.93 29.33 14.45
CA SER A 72 -19.08 29.27 15.35
C SER A 72 -19.25 27.85 15.94
N ILE A 73 -20.01 27.73 17.01
CA ILE A 73 -20.18 26.49 17.77
C ILE A 73 -21.60 25.98 17.60
N PHE A 74 -21.76 24.67 17.44
CA PHE A 74 -23.07 23.99 17.49
C PHE A 74 -23.18 23.12 18.72
N SER A 75 -24.43 22.85 19.15
CA SER A 75 -24.70 22.12 20.37
C SER A 75 -25.11 20.66 20.08
N ASP A 76 -25.02 19.82 21.12
CA ASP A 76 -25.57 18.45 21.11
C ASP A 76 -27.10 18.42 20.89
N HIS A 77 -27.82 19.50 21.31
CA HIS A 77 -29.21 19.66 21.04
C HIS A 77 -29.50 19.83 19.54
N GLU A 78 -28.71 20.66 18.85
CA GLU A 78 -28.81 20.81 17.38
C GLU A 78 -28.55 19.49 16.67
N VAL A 79 -27.55 18.70 17.14
CA VAL A 79 -27.25 17.37 16.61
C VAL A 79 -28.43 16.42 16.78
N ARG A 80 -29.02 16.35 17.99
CA ARG A 80 -30.19 15.49 18.25
C ARG A 80 -31.46 15.94 17.47
N GLU A 81 -31.68 17.24 17.33
CA GLU A 81 -32.76 17.73 16.47
C GLU A 81 -32.54 17.37 14.99
N ALA A 82 -31.32 17.41 14.52
CA ALA A 82 -31.02 17.04 13.16
C ALA A 82 -31.18 15.52 12.94
N LEU A 83 -30.81 14.68 13.91
CA LEU A 83 -31.09 13.24 13.89
C LEU A 83 -32.59 12.97 13.85
N ALA A 84 -33.37 13.66 14.69
CA ALA A 84 -34.84 13.54 14.71
C ALA A 84 -35.46 13.95 13.35
N ARG A 85 -34.95 15.00 12.71
CA ARG A 85 -35.40 15.41 11.35
C ARG A 85 -35.11 14.36 10.28
N LYS A 86 -34.05 13.53 10.45
CA LYS A 86 -33.75 12.40 9.59
C LYS A 86 -34.55 11.13 9.91
N GLY A 87 -35.41 11.17 10.93
CA GLY A 87 -36.33 10.08 11.32
C GLY A 87 -35.72 9.14 12.37
N PHE A 88 -34.60 9.46 12.99
CA PHE A 88 -34.07 8.69 14.12
C PHE A 88 -34.84 9.00 15.40
N GLU A 89 -35.31 7.96 16.06
CA GLU A 89 -36.11 8.10 17.25
C GLU A 89 -35.28 8.49 18.47
N ASN A 90 -35.62 9.62 19.10
CA ASN A 90 -35.08 10.01 20.39
C ASN A 90 -35.90 9.36 21.49
N THR A 91 -35.39 8.28 22.09
CA THR A 91 -36.14 7.47 23.03
C THR A 91 -36.31 8.12 24.40
N VAL A 92 -35.25 8.68 24.98
CA VAL A 92 -35.30 9.38 26.28
C VAL A 92 -34.13 10.36 26.38
N LEU A 93 -34.42 11.66 26.56
CA LEU A 93 -33.47 12.73 26.82
C LEU A 93 -32.36 12.82 25.75
N GLU A 94 -31.17 12.28 26.04
CA GLU A 94 -29.97 12.33 25.18
C GLU A 94 -29.68 11.00 24.46
N TRP A 95 -30.60 10.02 24.55
CA TRP A 95 -30.48 8.72 23.91
C TRP A 95 -31.21 8.67 22.58
N VAL A 96 -30.51 8.29 21.53
CA VAL A 96 -31.05 8.21 20.16
C VAL A 96 -30.81 6.80 19.61
N HIS A 97 -31.83 6.24 18.96
CA HIS A 97 -31.69 4.97 18.25
C HIS A 97 -31.11 5.21 16.87
N CYS A 98 -29.76 5.12 16.74
CA CYS A 98 -29.04 5.39 15.51
C CYS A 98 -27.67 4.71 15.53
N ALA A 99 -27.01 4.66 14.37
CA ALA A 99 -25.62 4.24 14.27
C ALA A 99 -24.65 5.43 14.49
N VAL A 100 -23.40 5.15 14.77
CA VAL A 100 -22.33 6.17 14.92
C VAL A 100 -22.19 7.00 13.64
N SER A 101 -22.30 6.36 12.47
CA SER A 101 -22.26 7.02 11.15
C SER A 101 -23.35 8.07 10.97
N ASP A 102 -24.53 7.87 11.57
CA ASP A 102 -25.63 8.82 11.49
C ASP A 102 -25.32 10.09 12.29
N VAL A 103 -24.74 9.93 13.48
CA VAL A 103 -24.30 11.05 14.33
C VAL A 103 -23.18 11.83 13.63
N LEU A 104 -22.20 11.13 13.05
CA LEU A 104 -21.12 11.74 12.28
C LEU A 104 -21.64 12.54 11.07
N THR A 105 -22.62 11.99 10.36
CA THR A 105 -23.26 12.67 9.22
C THR A 105 -23.90 13.99 9.65
N VAL A 106 -24.62 13.98 10.75
CA VAL A 106 -25.27 15.19 11.28
C VAL A 106 -24.25 16.21 11.79
N ILE A 107 -23.15 15.75 12.38
CA ILE A 107 -22.04 16.64 12.76
C ILE A 107 -21.42 17.27 11.52
N ALA A 108 -21.21 16.52 10.44
CA ALA A 108 -20.70 17.04 9.19
C ALA A 108 -21.67 18.06 8.56
N GLU A 109 -22.98 17.80 8.58
CA GLU A 109 -24.00 18.78 8.16
C GLU A 109 -23.95 20.06 9.01
N SER A 110 -23.77 19.93 10.31
CA SER A 110 -23.67 21.07 11.23
C SER A 110 -22.41 21.90 10.98
N ARG A 111 -21.30 21.27 10.58
CA ARG A 111 -20.04 21.95 10.24
C ARG A 111 -20.11 22.70 8.91
N THR A 112 -20.63 22.05 7.87
CA THR A 112 -20.64 22.59 6.50
C THR A 112 -21.87 23.42 6.17
N GLY A 113 -22.94 23.32 6.98
CA GLY A 113 -24.24 23.92 6.71
C GLY A 113 -25.02 23.26 5.56
N GLN A 114 -24.53 22.14 5.01
CA GLN A 114 -25.16 21.39 3.93
C GLN A 114 -25.89 20.17 4.49
N ARG A 115 -26.90 19.67 3.78
CA ARG A 115 -27.62 18.44 4.14
C ARG A 115 -27.18 17.31 3.22
N PHE A 116 -26.93 16.15 3.79
CA PHE A 116 -26.48 14.96 3.05
C PHE A 116 -27.54 13.85 3.10
N THR A 117 -27.60 13.04 2.01
CA THR A 117 -28.56 11.94 1.84
C THR A 117 -27.93 10.65 2.23
N GLY A 118 -27.18 10.32 2.99
CA GLY A 118 -26.57 9.04 3.36
C GLY A 118 -25.74 9.12 4.63
N SER A 119 -24.76 8.27 4.75
CA SER A 119 -23.83 8.22 5.88
C SER A 119 -22.59 9.10 5.67
N HIS A 120 -22.69 10.14 4.83
CA HIS A 120 -21.57 11.03 4.51
C HIS A 120 -21.20 11.88 5.72
N HIS A 121 -19.95 11.72 6.20
CA HIS A 121 -19.47 12.41 7.39
C HIS A 121 -18.03 12.91 7.29
N LEU A 122 -17.26 12.45 6.28
CA LEU A 122 -15.88 12.89 6.07
C LEU A 122 -15.87 14.19 5.27
N THR A 123 -15.21 15.23 5.80
CA THR A 123 -15.17 16.58 5.23
C THR A 123 -13.77 17.07 4.90
N PHE A 124 -12.77 16.19 4.96
CA PHE A 124 -11.39 16.62 4.70
C PHE A 124 -11.20 17.05 3.24
N ALA A 125 -10.43 18.12 3.05
CA ALA A 125 -10.05 18.58 1.73
C ALA A 125 -8.94 17.71 1.12
N MET A 126 -8.81 17.77 -0.21
CA MET A 126 -7.64 17.19 -0.89
C MET A 126 -6.35 17.81 -0.35
N ARG A 127 -5.33 16.97 -0.14
CA ARG A 127 -3.97 17.46 0.08
C ARG A 127 -3.43 18.07 -1.22
N ARG A 128 -2.37 18.89 -1.10
CA ARG A 128 -1.78 19.60 -2.23
C ARG A 128 -1.44 18.68 -3.41
N GLU A 129 -0.77 17.57 -3.15
CA GLU A 129 -0.39 16.60 -4.17
C GLU A 129 -1.59 15.89 -4.81
N GLN A 130 -2.66 15.68 -4.05
CA GLN A 130 -3.90 15.11 -4.58
C GLN A 130 -4.60 16.10 -5.53
N ALA A 131 -4.66 17.37 -5.14
CA ALA A 131 -5.21 18.42 -5.99
C ALA A 131 -4.37 18.60 -7.27
N GLU A 132 -3.05 18.56 -7.17
CA GLU A 132 -2.13 18.61 -8.29
C GLU A 132 -2.34 17.43 -9.25
N ALA A 133 -2.50 16.21 -8.75
CA ALA A 133 -2.80 15.03 -9.57
C ALA A 133 -4.11 15.19 -10.35
N VAL A 134 -5.15 15.69 -9.68
CA VAL A 134 -6.47 15.94 -10.31
C VAL A 134 -6.37 17.00 -11.40
N GLU A 135 -5.77 18.14 -11.10
CA GLU A 135 -5.69 19.25 -12.06
C GLU A 135 -4.79 18.90 -13.26
N LYS A 136 -3.61 18.31 -13.03
CA LYS A 136 -2.71 17.88 -14.12
C LYS A 136 -3.42 16.88 -15.06
N THR A 137 -4.15 15.93 -14.50
CA THR A 137 -4.88 14.94 -15.31
C THR A 137 -6.05 15.58 -16.06
N HIS A 138 -6.82 16.42 -15.37
CA HIS A 138 -7.94 17.15 -15.98
C HIS A 138 -7.46 18.01 -17.14
N ASP A 139 -6.42 18.82 -16.95
CA ASP A 139 -5.92 19.73 -17.97
C ASP A 139 -5.34 18.98 -19.16
N TYR A 140 -4.65 17.86 -18.91
CA TYR A 140 -4.19 16.97 -19.99
C TYR A 140 -5.37 16.42 -20.80
N PHE A 141 -6.40 15.90 -20.14
CA PHE A 141 -7.59 15.40 -20.87
C PHE A 141 -8.28 16.51 -21.67
N GLN A 142 -8.43 17.70 -21.10
CA GLN A 142 -9.04 18.83 -21.79
C GLN A 142 -8.21 19.26 -23.02
N SER A 143 -6.88 19.28 -22.94
CA SER A 143 -6.02 19.61 -24.08
C SER A 143 -6.20 18.62 -25.24
N ILE A 144 -6.24 17.32 -24.96
CA ILE A 144 -6.47 16.29 -25.99
C ILE A 144 -7.86 16.41 -26.60
N TRP A 145 -8.90 16.62 -25.79
CA TRP A 145 -10.27 16.79 -26.32
C TRP A 145 -10.47 18.10 -27.09
N ALA A 146 -9.71 19.13 -26.79
CA ALA A 146 -9.72 20.37 -27.57
C ALA A 146 -9.15 20.15 -28.98
N GLU A 147 -8.16 19.29 -29.15
CA GLU A 147 -7.59 18.92 -30.44
C GLU A 147 -8.46 17.89 -31.19
N ASN A 148 -8.95 16.89 -30.49
CA ASN A 148 -9.80 15.84 -31.04
C ASN A 148 -10.82 15.38 -30.01
N THR A 149 -12.07 15.74 -30.20
CA THR A 149 -13.20 15.42 -29.30
C THR A 149 -13.50 13.92 -29.20
N GLN A 150 -13.03 13.11 -30.14
CA GLN A 150 -13.21 11.65 -30.17
C GLN A 150 -12.00 10.91 -29.61
N ALA A 151 -10.93 11.62 -29.28
CA ALA A 151 -9.76 11.00 -28.68
C ALA A 151 -10.08 10.45 -27.30
N VAL A 152 -9.44 9.34 -26.94
CA VAL A 152 -9.57 8.68 -25.64
C VAL A 152 -8.24 8.80 -24.91
N PRO A 153 -8.01 9.90 -24.16
CA PRO A 153 -6.75 10.12 -23.46
C PRO A 153 -6.55 9.13 -22.32
N ARG A 154 -5.27 8.89 -22.01
CA ARG A 154 -4.80 8.01 -20.96
C ARG A 154 -3.91 8.77 -20.01
N PHE A 155 -3.98 8.48 -18.72
CA PHE A 155 -3.13 9.10 -17.72
C PHE A 155 -2.73 8.11 -16.64
N LEU A 156 -1.49 8.16 -16.17
CA LEU A 156 -0.94 7.28 -15.14
C LEU A 156 -0.66 8.06 -13.85
N TRP A 157 -1.19 7.60 -12.74
CA TRP A 157 -0.73 8.03 -11.42
C TRP A 157 0.23 6.99 -10.84
N ASN A 158 1.51 7.32 -10.88
CA ASN A 158 2.53 6.65 -10.11
C ASN A 158 2.51 7.23 -8.69
N ALA A 159 1.60 6.75 -7.88
CA ALA A 159 1.39 7.27 -6.54
C ALA A 159 1.50 6.13 -5.54
N LYS A 160 2.44 6.27 -4.60
CA LYS A 160 2.70 5.26 -3.57
C LYS A 160 1.45 4.91 -2.76
N MET A 161 1.51 3.84 -2.00
CA MET A 161 0.49 3.52 -1.01
C MET A 161 0.29 4.67 -0.03
N ARG A 162 -0.93 4.91 0.42
CA ARG A 162 -1.34 6.01 1.31
C ARG A 162 -1.44 7.40 0.65
N PHE A 163 -1.22 7.50 -0.64
CA PHE A 163 -1.56 8.71 -1.39
C PHE A 163 -3.05 9.06 -1.27
N GLY A 164 -3.92 8.05 -1.10
CA GLY A 164 -5.38 8.24 -1.15
C GLY A 164 -5.90 8.18 -2.59
N LYS A 165 -5.35 7.27 -3.40
CA LYS A 165 -5.69 7.10 -4.83
C LYS A 165 -7.19 7.02 -5.08
N THR A 166 -7.92 6.27 -4.25
CA THR A 166 -9.38 6.06 -4.36
C THR A 166 -10.13 7.37 -4.26
N PHE A 167 -9.95 8.09 -3.16
CA PHE A 167 -10.56 9.40 -2.94
C PHE A 167 -10.20 10.40 -4.05
N THR A 168 -8.91 10.45 -4.42
CA THR A 168 -8.42 11.36 -5.45
C THR A 168 -9.00 11.03 -6.84
N ALA A 169 -9.16 9.75 -7.17
CA ALA A 169 -9.80 9.32 -8.41
C ALA A 169 -11.28 9.75 -8.48
N TYR A 170 -12.00 9.69 -7.35
CA TYR A 170 -13.35 10.23 -7.27
C TYR A 170 -13.39 11.74 -7.41
N GLN A 171 -12.43 12.47 -6.85
CA GLN A 171 -12.31 13.91 -7.05
C GLN A 171 -12.04 14.26 -8.52
N LEU A 172 -11.21 13.48 -9.22
CA LEU A 172 -11.03 13.62 -10.67
C LEU A 172 -12.34 13.37 -11.41
N ALA A 173 -13.07 12.29 -11.09
CA ALA A 173 -14.34 11.99 -11.71
C ALA A 173 -15.37 13.12 -11.47
N LYS A 174 -15.40 13.69 -10.28
CA LYS A 174 -16.22 14.87 -9.94
C LYS A 174 -15.79 16.09 -10.77
N ARG A 175 -14.49 16.35 -10.90
CA ARG A 175 -13.92 17.45 -11.68
C ARG A 175 -14.25 17.33 -13.16
N LEU A 176 -14.26 16.12 -13.71
CA LEU A 176 -14.65 15.78 -15.08
C LEU A 176 -16.19 15.78 -15.29
N GLN A 177 -16.99 15.94 -14.22
CA GLN A 177 -18.43 15.81 -14.22
C GLN A 177 -18.92 14.44 -14.72
N ALA A 178 -18.12 13.39 -14.48
CA ALA A 178 -18.41 12.04 -14.91
C ALA A 178 -19.70 11.49 -14.26
N LYS A 179 -20.52 10.83 -15.04
CA LYS A 179 -21.78 10.18 -14.59
C LYS A 179 -21.66 8.66 -14.57
N ARG A 180 -20.75 8.12 -15.32
CA ARG A 180 -20.50 6.68 -15.43
C ARG A 180 -19.02 6.42 -15.25
N VAL A 181 -18.66 5.91 -14.08
CA VAL A 181 -17.28 5.58 -13.71
C VAL A 181 -17.18 4.07 -13.53
N LEU A 182 -16.25 3.45 -14.24
CA LEU A 182 -15.93 2.04 -14.08
C LEU A 182 -14.59 1.90 -13.37
N VAL A 183 -14.56 1.21 -12.26
CA VAL A 183 -13.33 0.84 -11.54
C VAL A 183 -13.06 -0.64 -11.78
N VAL A 184 -11.90 -0.93 -12.32
CA VAL A 184 -11.46 -2.29 -12.63
C VAL A 184 -10.18 -2.58 -11.85
N THR A 185 -10.20 -3.64 -11.05
CA THR A 185 -9.05 -4.06 -10.26
C THR A 185 -8.72 -5.53 -10.48
N PHE A 186 -7.46 -5.87 -10.30
CA PHE A 186 -7.04 -7.27 -10.22
C PHE A 186 -7.38 -7.92 -8.87
N LYS A 187 -7.45 -7.11 -7.80
CA LYS A 187 -7.63 -7.58 -6.42
C LYS A 187 -9.00 -7.18 -5.86
N PRO A 188 -9.96 -8.11 -5.76
CA PRO A 188 -11.28 -7.82 -5.18
C PRO A 188 -11.22 -7.25 -3.76
N ALA A 189 -10.17 -7.57 -3.00
CA ALA A 189 -9.99 -7.15 -1.61
C ALA A 189 -9.94 -5.62 -1.39
N VAL A 190 -9.80 -4.82 -2.43
CA VAL A 190 -9.83 -3.35 -2.33
C VAL A 190 -11.25 -2.77 -2.45
N GLU A 191 -12.27 -3.59 -2.69
CA GLU A 191 -13.67 -3.17 -2.86
C GLU A 191 -14.16 -2.29 -1.71
N ASP A 192 -13.93 -2.73 -0.47
CA ASP A 192 -14.37 -2.00 0.74
C ASP A 192 -13.78 -0.58 0.80
N ALA A 193 -12.55 -0.38 0.36
CA ALA A 193 -11.94 0.95 0.36
C ALA A 193 -12.61 1.87 -0.67
N TRP A 194 -12.90 1.36 -1.87
CA TRP A 194 -13.61 2.11 -2.91
C TRP A 194 -15.03 2.46 -2.48
N GLN A 195 -15.76 1.52 -1.90
CA GLN A 195 -17.11 1.77 -1.38
C GLN A 195 -17.11 2.77 -0.24
N THR A 196 -16.24 2.55 0.77
CA THR A 196 -16.20 3.39 1.97
C THR A 196 -15.85 4.84 1.63
N ASP A 197 -14.86 5.08 0.78
CA ASP A 197 -14.46 6.45 0.40
C ASP A 197 -15.61 7.18 -0.32
N LEU A 198 -16.37 6.49 -1.19
CA LEU A 198 -17.51 7.08 -1.88
C LEU A 198 -18.67 7.39 -0.93
N GLU A 199 -19.03 6.43 -0.07
CA GLU A 199 -20.22 6.53 0.79
C GLU A 199 -19.98 7.37 2.04
N SER A 200 -18.72 7.62 2.43
CA SER A 200 -18.40 8.36 3.64
C SER A 200 -18.09 9.83 3.42
N HIS A 201 -17.60 10.24 2.25
CA HIS A 201 -17.17 11.60 2.02
C HIS A 201 -18.29 12.48 1.46
N VAL A 202 -18.47 13.69 2.05
CA VAL A 202 -19.55 14.62 1.70
C VAL A 202 -19.53 15.10 0.24
N ASP A 203 -18.37 15.11 -0.39
CA ASP A 203 -18.21 15.51 -1.80
C ASP A 203 -18.93 14.61 -2.79
N PHE A 204 -19.26 13.38 -2.40
CA PHE A 204 -19.88 12.36 -3.24
C PHE A 204 -21.34 12.09 -2.84
N ASP A 205 -21.96 13.00 -2.08
CA ASP A 205 -23.38 12.90 -1.77
C ASP A 205 -24.21 12.82 -3.07
N GLY A 206 -25.15 11.89 -3.10
CA GLY A 206 -25.98 11.58 -4.26
C GLY A 206 -25.33 10.66 -5.31
N TRP A 207 -24.06 10.27 -5.14
CA TRP A 207 -23.43 9.24 -5.97
C TRP A 207 -23.90 7.85 -5.56
N LYS A 208 -23.91 6.90 -6.49
CA LYS A 208 -24.26 5.50 -6.22
C LYS A 208 -23.07 4.59 -6.46
N TYR A 209 -22.77 3.77 -5.47
CA TYR A 209 -21.83 2.68 -5.59
C TYR A 209 -22.54 1.40 -6.01
N LEU A 210 -22.00 0.72 -7.00
CA LEU A 210 -22.47 -0.58 -7.48
C LEU A 210 -21.30 -1.53 -7.61
N SER A 211 -21.55 -2.79 -7.29
CA SER A 211 -20.62 -3.88 -7.51
C SER A 211 -21.39 -5.16 -7.83
N ARG A 212 -20.69 -6.23 -8.08
CA ARG A 212 -21.31 -7.56 -8.23
C ARG A 212 -22.22 -7.91 -7.06
N ASN A 213 -21.80 -7.52 -5.84
CA ASN A 213 -22.51 -7.85 -4.61
C ASN A 213 -23.82 -7.06 -4.46
N SER A 214 -23.94 -5.89 -5.08
CA SER A 214 -25.17 -5.08 -5.08
C SER A 214 -26.27 -5.66 -5.99
N GLY A 215 -25.94 -6.58 -6.90
CA GLY A 215 -26.91 -7.24 -7.79
C GLY A 215 -27.56 -6.33 -8.84
N SER A 216 -27.16 -5.05 -8.91
CA SER A 216 -27.75 -4.04 -9.79
C SER A 216 -26.80 -3.67 -10.89
N ASP A 217 -27.33 -3.43 -12.10
CA ASP A 217 -26.58 -2.84 -13.20
C ASP A 217 -26.87 -1.33 -13.33
N PRO A 218 -25.98 -0.53 -13.89
CA PRO A 218 -26.17 0.91 -14.00
C PRO A 218 -27.19 1.32 -15.09
N THR A 219 -27.67 0.40 -15.93
CA THR A 219 -28.51 0.73 -17.08
C THR A 219 -29.91 1.22 -16.68
N GLY A 220 -30.41 0.77 -15.50
CA GLY A 220 -31.69 1.19 -14.94
C GLY A 220 -31.63 2.48 -14.13
N ILE A 221 -30.47 3.09 -13.95
CA ILE A 221 -30.28 4.30 -13.14
C ILE A 221 -30.39 5.55 -14.01
N ASP A 222 -31.06 6.58 -13.50
CA ASP A 222 -31.16 7.88 -14.18
C ASP A 222 -29.78 8.36 -14.66
N ARG A 223 -29.70 8.83 -15.90
CA ARG A 223 -28.44 9.25 -16.55
C ARG A 223 -27.77 10.41 -15.83
N ASN A 224 -28.50 11.23 -15.11
CA ASN A 224 -27.95 12.36 -14.37
C ASN A 224 -27.34 11.96 -13.01
N THR A 225 -27.74 10.83 -12.46
CA THR A 225 -27.18 10.32 -11.20
C THR A 225 -25.78 9.74 -11.47
N PRO A 226 -24.72 10.25 -10.80
CA PRO A 226 -23.40 9.66 -10.92
C PRO A 226 -23.39 8.25 -10.34
N VAL A 227 -22.78 7.32 -11.07
CA VAL A 227 -22.65 5.92 -10.68
C VAL A 227 -21.22 5.48 -10.84
N VAL A 228 -20.71 4.85 -9.80
CA VAL A 228 -19.46 4.11 -9.82
C VAL A 228 -19.79 2.63 -9.82
N TYR A 229 -19.30 1.91 -10.82
CA TYR A 229 -19.35 0.46 -10.84
C TYR A 229 -17.95 -0.11 -10.57
N PHE A 230 -17.83 -0.93 -9.55
CA PHE A 230 -16.61 -1.62 -9.19
C PHE A 230 -16.68 -3.08 -9.58
N GLY A 231 -15.62 -3.59 -10.21
CA GLY A 231 -15.51 -5.01 -10.52
C GLY A 231 -14.07 -5.47 -10.59
N SER A 232 -13.86 -6.73 -10.19
CA SER A 232 -12.59 -7.36 -10.45
C SER A 232 -12.50 -7.74 -11.94
N PHE A 233 -11.29 -7.82 -12.42
CA PHE A 233 -11.01 -8.28 -13.78
C PHE A 233 -11.66 -9.64 -14.07
N GLN A 234 -11.54 -10.59 -13.12
CA GLN A 234 -12.13 -11.93 -13.23
C GLN A 234 -13.67 -11.92 -13.28
N ASP A 235 -14.30 -10.98 -12.56
CA ASP A 235 -15.75 -10.85 -12.57
C ASP A 235 -16.27 -10.26 -13.85
N LEU A 236 -15.60 -9.23 -14.36
CA LEU A 236 -16.04 -8.51 -15.56
C LEU A 236 -15.78 -9.31 -16.83
N LEU A 237 -14.67 -10.02 -16.91
CA LEU A 237 -14.25 -10.82 -18.06
C LEU A 237 -14.64 -12.29 -17.97
N GLY A 238 -15.28 -12.71 -16.89
CA GLY A 238 -15.70 -14.09 -16.72
C GLY A 238 -16.49 -14.60 -17.92
N ARG A 239 -15.92 -15.55 -18.67
CA ARG A 239 -16.58 -16.27 -19.77
C ARG A 239 -17.34 -17.48 -19.24
N ASP A 240 -18.32 -17.92 -20.00
CA ASP A 240 -18.98 -19.20 -19.77
C ASP A 240 -18.10 -20.37 -20.29
N ALA A 241 -18.54 -21.60 -20.04
CA ALA A 241 -17.82 -22.81 -20.49
C ALA A 241 -17.68 -22.91 -22.02
N ALA A 242 -18.44 -22.13 -22.77
CA ALA A 242 -18.40 -22.06 -24.24
C ALA A 242 -17.51 -20.92 -24.76
N GLY A 243 -16.91 -20.13 -23.88
CA GLY A 243 -16.03 -19.01 -24.22
C GLY A 243 -16.76 -17.69 -24.52
N ASN A 244 -18.08 -17.60 -24.30
CA ASN A 244 -18.86 -16.39 -24.53
C ASN A 244 -18.83 -15.49 -23.29
N ILE A 245 -18.99 -14.17 -23.49
CA ILE A 245 -19.19 -13.24 -22.38
C ILE A 245 -20.42 -13.69 -21.58
N LYS A 246 -20.26 -13.80 -20.26
CA LYS A 246 -21.38 -14.17 -19.40
C LYS A 246 -22.55 -13.19 -19.62
N PRO A 247 -23.78 -13.67 -19.86
CA PRO A 247 -24.91 -12.80 -20.18
C PRO A 247 -25.11 -11.64 -19.18
N ARG A 248 -24.74 -11.86 -17.92
CA ARG A 248 -24.82 -10.84 -16.87
C ARG A 248 -23.88 -9.64 -17.06
N ASN A 249 -22.85 -9.77 -17.89
CA ASN A 249 -21.82 -8.74 -18.12
C ASN A 249 -22.01 -8.02 -19.46
N THR A 250 -22.98 -8.40 -20.31
CA THR A 250 -23.18 -7.80 -21.63
C THR A 250 -23.51 -6.30 -21.56
N TRP A 251 -24.20 -5.87 -20.52
CA TRP A 251 -24.49 -4.46 -20.28
C TRP A 251 -23.23 -3.59 -20.15
N LEU A 252 -22.14 -4.13 -19.61
CA LEU A 252 -20.86 -3.42 -19.43
C LEU A 252 -20.33 -2.86 -20.76
N HIS A 253 -20.54 -3.59 -21.85
CA HIS A 253 -20.11 -3.21 -23.19
C HIS A 253 -21.12 -2.29 -23.91
N THR A 254 -22.31 -2.10 -23.35
CA THR A 254 -23.34 -1.21 -23.90
C THR A 254 -23.35 0.16 -23.26
N VAL A 255 -22.68 0.32 -22.11
CA VAL A 255 -22.55 1.60 -21.41
C VAL A 255 -21.39 2.38 -22.01
N ASN A 256 -21.62 3.65 -22.34
CA ASN A 256 -20.55 4.60 -22.60
C ASN A 256 -20.04 5.14 -21.27
N TRP A 257 -18.85 4.73 -20.88
CA TRP A 257 -18.21 5.17 -19.66
C TRP A 257 -17.57 6.54 -19.82
N ASP A 258 -17.72 7.43 -18.84
CA ASP A 258 -17.03 8.72 -18.86
C ASP A 258 -15.58 8.58 -18.41
N LEU A 259 -15.32 7.67 -17.47
CA LEU A 259 -14.00 7.37 -16.96
C LEU A 259 -13.89 5.87 -16.62
N VAL A 260 -12.83 5.24 -17.09
CA VAL A 260 -12.41 3.90 -16.65
C VAL A 260 -11.14 4.04 -15.82
N VAL A 261 -11.17 3.52 -14.61
CA VAL A 261 -10.06 3.54 -13.67
C VAL A 261 -9.52 2.13 -13.53
N PHE A 262 -8.23 1.94 -13.83
CA PHE A 262 -7.51 0.70 -13.58
C PHE A 262 -6.70 0.82 -12.28
N ASP A 263 -7.11 0.08 -11.25
CA ASP A 263 -6.41 0.04 -9.99
C ASP A 263 -5.38 -1.10 -9.95
N GLU A 264 -4.21 -0.82 -9.35
CA GLU A 264 -3.07 -1.75 -9.26
C GLU A 264 -2.50 -2.15 -10.66
N TYR A 265 -2.29 -1.15 -11.52
CA TYR A 265 -1.83 -1.33 -12.93
C TYR A 265 -0.34 -1.70 -13.06
N HIS A 266 0.18 -2.55 -12.25
CA HIS A 266 1.59 -2.95 -12.30
C HIS A 266 1.81 -4.45 -12.54
N PHE A 267 0.77 -5.25 -12.52
CA PHE A 267 0.88 -6.67 -12.77
C PHE A 267 0.99 -6.97 -14.28
N GLY A 268 2.06 -7.67 -14.68
CA GLY A 268 2.34 -7.96 -16.09
C GLY A 268 1.20 -8.69 -16.81
N ALA A 269 0.66 -9.77 -16.24
CA ALA A 269 -0.48 -10.50 -16.83
C ALA A 269 -1.74 -9.64 -16.93
N TRP A 270 -2.00 -8.81 -15.92
CA TRP A 270 -3.08 -7.84 -15.91
C TRP A 270 -2.94 -6.81 -17.03
N ARG A 271 -1.74 -6.27 -17.20
CA ARG A 271 -1.44 -5.29 -18.24
C ARG A 271 -1.68 -5.83 -19.64
N GLU A 272 -1.19 -7.03 -19.92
CA GLU A 272 -1.38 -7.66 -21.23
C GLU A 272 -2.86 -7.98 -21.51
N THR A 273 -3.55 -8.56 -20.53
CA THR A 273 -4.98 -8.86 -20.69
C THR A 273 -5.83 -7.58 -20.73
N ALA A 274 -5.44 -6.51 -20.02
CA ALA A 274 -6.10 -5.21 -20.15
C ALA A 274 -5.86 -4.60 -21.54
N LYS A 275 -4.66 -4.72 -22.11
CA LYS A 275 -4.39 -4.31 -23.49
C LYS A 275 -5.23 -5.06 -24.49
N GLU A 276 -5.31 -6.39 -24.38
CA GLU A 276 -6.14 -7.23 -25.26
C GLU A 276 -7.62 -6.82 -25.22
N LEU A 277 -8.13 -6.43 -24.05
CA LEU A 277 -9.51 -5.95 -23.89
C LEU A 277 -9.80 -4.67 -24.67
N PHE A 278 -8.81 -3.79 -24.78
CA PHE A 278 -9.03 -2.42 -25.23
C PHE A 278 -8.35 -2.10 -26.55
N GLU A 279 -7.33 -2.84 -26.97
CA GLU A 279 -6.48 -2.51 -28.13
C GLU A 279 -6.46 -3.59 -29.23
N GLY A 280 -6.84 -4.83 -28.94
CA GLY A 280 -7.02 -5.88 -29.97
C GLY A 280 -5.77 -6.40 -30.66
N GLU A 281 -4.54 -6.20 -30.11
CA GLU A 281 -3.30 -6.69 -30.70
C GLU A 281 -2.57 -7.73 -29.83
N GLU A 282 -2.03 -8.79 -30.48
CA GLU A 282 -1.32 -9.89 -29.85
C GLU A 282 0.20 -9.69 -29.87
N ASP A 283 0.85 -9.73 -28.69
CA ASP A 283 2.30 -9.96 -28.57
C ASP A 283 2.59 -11.23 -27.74
N VAL A 284 3.04 -12.29 -28.40
CA VAL A 284 3.21 -13.65 -27.85
C VAL A 284 4.33 -13.74 -26.82
N VAL A 285 5.36 -12.87 -26.89
CA VAL A 285 6.53 -12.89 -25.99
C VAL A 285 6.17 -12.25 -24.65
N ALA A 286 5.48 -11.12 -24.67
CA ALA A 286 4.99 -10.46 -23.47
C ALA A 286 4.01 -11.34 -22.68
N LYS A 287 3.19 -12.17 -23.35
CA LYS A 287 2.33 -13.18 -22.72
C LYS A 287 3.09 -14.20 -21.87
N LYS A 288 4.27 -14.63 -22.31
CA LYS A 288 5.05 -15.68 -21.64
C LYS A 288 5.74 -15.14 -20.38
N GLU A 289 6.23 -13.92 -20.45
CA GLU A 289 6.85 -13.22 -19.31
C GLU A 289 5.80 -12.81 -18.27
N ALA A 290 4.66 -12.27 -18.72
CA ALA A 290 3.52 -11.96 -17.89
C ALA A 290 2.96 -13.19 -17.16
N LYS A 291 2.97 -14.37 -17.80
CA LYS A 291 2.51 -15.64 -17.22
C LYS A 291 3.44 -16.14 -16.11
N ALA A 292 4.74 -15.95 -16.25
CA ALA A 292 5.73 -16.29 -15.21
C ALA A 292 5.63 -15.36 -14.00
N GLU A 293 5.43 -14.07 -14.22
CA GLU A 293 5.26 -13.07 -13.17
C GLU A 293 3.90 -13.20 -12.45
N TYR A 294 2.87 -13.59 -13.19
CA TYR A 294 1.54 -13.93 -12.67
C TYR A 294 1.57 -15.19 -11.82
N ALA A 295 2.35 -16.20 -12.20
CA ALA A 295 2.53 -17.40 -11.40
C ALA A 295 3.25 -17.09 -10.08
N ASP A 296 4.29 -16.26 -10.09
CA ASP A 296 4.99 -15.79 -8.88
C ASP A 296 4.06 -14.94 -7.97
N ALA A 297 3.17 -14.15 -8.55
CA ALA A 297 2.18 -13.38 -7.81
C ALA A 297 1.02 -14.25 -7.30
N LEU A 298 0.64 -15.29 -8.04
CA LEU A 298 -0.40 -16.27 -7.67
C LEU A 298 0.06 -17.22 -6.59
N ASP A 299 1.30 -17.70 -6.60
CA ASP A 299 1.87 -18.46 -5.49
C ASP A 299 1.80 -17.68 -4.18
N SER A 300 1.77 -16.35 -4.27
CA SER A 300 1.57 -15.48 -3.12
C SER A 300 0.10 -15.26 -2.72
N VAL A 301 -0.89 -15.57 -3.57
CA VAL A 301 -2.30 -15.13 -3.35
C VAL A 301 -3.32 -16.28 -3.29
N ASN A 302 -3.20 -17.38 -4.05
CA ASN A 302 -4.19 -18.48 -3.94
C ASN A 302 -3.83 -19.76 -4.71
N GLU A 303 -4.02 -20.91 -4.04
CA GLU A 303 -4.16 -22.22 -4.67
C GLU A 303 -5.49 -22.43 -5.43
N ASP A 304 -6.45 -21.52 -5.37
CA ASP A 304 -7.81 -21.68 -5.90
C ASP A 304 -8.11 -21.01 -7.24
N LEU A 305 -7.16 -20.29 -7.85
CA LEU A 305 -7.34 -19.71 -9.18
C LEU A 305 -6.87 -20.67 -10.27
N THR A 306 -7.63 -21.75 -10.47
CA THR A 306 -7.46 -22.65 -11.59
C THR A 306 -7.71 -21.93 -12.92
N VAL A 307 -6.60 -21.76 -13.64
CA VAL A 307 -6.50 -21.84 -15.11
C VAL A 307 -7.48 -20.98 -15.92
N LEU A 308 -7.02 -19.80 -16.29
CA LEU A 308 -7.49 -19.19 -17.54
C LEU A 308 -6.96 -20.03 -18.70
N SER A 309 -7.86 -20.67 -19.44
CA SER A 309 -7.52 -21.59 -20.51
C SER A 309 -7.00 -20.85 -21.75
N GLU A 310 -6.12 -21.48 -22.51
CA GLU A 310 -5.43 -21.02 -23.72
C GLU A 310 -6.33 -20.72 -24.94
N LYS A 311 -7.66 -20.59 -24.77
CA LYS A 311 -8.61 -20.28 -25.86
C LYS A 311 -9.30 -18.95 -25.58
N GLU A 312 -8.58 -17.86 -25.82
CA GLU A 312 -9.13 -16.52 -25.77
C GLU A 312 -9.41 -16.03 -27.18
N THR A 313 -10.67 -15.85 -27.50
CA THR A 313 -11.16 -15.24 -28.72
C THR A 313 -11.90 -13.94 -28.40
N GLU A 314 -11.62 -12.93 -29.21
CA GLU A 314 -12.23 -11.61 -29.37
C GLU A 314 -13.11 -11.07 -28.23
N PHE A 315 -12.62 -10.01 -27.58
CA PHE A 315 -13.38 -9.20 -26.63
C PHE A 315 -14.05 -8.03 -27.35
N LEU A 316 -15.29 -7.73 -26.98
CA LEU A 316 -15.90 -6.46 -27.34
C LEU A 316 -15.25 -5.34 -26.55
N PRO A 317 -14.71 -4.27 -27.15
CA PRO A 317 -14.07 -3.19 -26.45
C PRO A 317 -15.06 -2.45 -25.54
N ILE A 318 -14.61 -2.06 -24.35
CA ILE A 318 -15.37 -1.17 -23.48
C ILE A 318 -15.25 0.26 -24.03
N THR A 319 -16.39 0.90 -24.28
CA THR A 319 -16.41 2.28 -24.75
C THR A 319 -16.24 3.24 -23.58
N THR A 320 -15.21 4.06 -23.62
CA THR A 320 -14.96 5.09 -22.61
C THR A 320 -14.48 6.39 -23.22
N ARG A 321 -14.61 7.46 -22.45
CA ARG A 321 -14.13 8.78 -22.83
C ARG A 321 -12.68 9.03 -22.38
N ALA A 322 -12.23 8.41 -21.28
CA ALA A 322 -10.86 8.52 -20.79
C ALA A 322 -10.47 7.31 -19.92
N TYR A 323 -9.16 7.09 -19.81
CA TYR A 323 -8.57 6.08 -18.92
C TYR A 323 -7.68 6.72 -17.86
N LEU A 324 -7.83 6.27 -16.63
CA LEU A 324 -6.92 6.57 -15.51
C LEU A 324 -6.31 5.26 -15.02
N TYR A 325 -4.98 5.22 -14.96
CA TYR A 325 -4.21 4.09 -14.46
C TYR A 325 -3.62 4.45 -13.10
N LEU A 326 -3.84 3.61 -12.10
CA LEU A 326 -3.35 3.79 -10.73
C LEU A 326 -2.32 2.71 -10.41
N SER A 327 -1.12 3.12 -10.01
CA SER A 327 -0.09 2.18 -9.56
C SER A 327 0.80 2.84 -8.51
N GLY A 328 1.29 2.04 -7.55
CA GLY A 328 2.33 2.48 -6.62
C GLY A 328 3.74 2.17 -7.11
N THR A 329 3.86 1.34 -8.15
CA THR A 329 5.12 0.81 -8.66
C THR A 329 5.02 0.46 -10.16
N PRO A 330 4.78 1.46 -11.04
CA PRO A 330 4.51 1.21 -12.47
C PRO A 330 5.81 1.09 -13.30
N PHE A 331 6.88 0.50 -12.75
CA PHE A 331 8.22 0.51 -13.37
C PHE A 331 8.24 -0.09 -14.76
N LYS A 332 7.51 -1.18 -15.00
CA LYS A 332 7.41 -1.79 -16.33
C LYS A 332 6.73 -0.87 -17.33
N ALA A 333 5.61 -0.25 -16.94
CA ALA A 333 4.91 0.69 -17.80
C ALA A 333 5.77 1.91 -18.16
N LEU A 334 6.55 2.41 -17.18
CA LEU A 334 7.51 3.49 -17.39
C LEU A 334 8.68 3.04 -18.28
N ALA A 335 9.27 1.87 -18.01
CA ALA A 335 10.41 1.34 -18.75
C ALA A 335 10.09 0.97 -20.21
N THR A 336 8.85 0.60 -20.51
CA THR A 336 8.42 0.28 -21.89
C THR A 336 8.01 1.50 -22.71
N GLY A 337 8.01 2.70 -22.11
CA GLY A 337 7.58 3.93 -22.79
C GLY A 337 6.07 3.93 -23.15
N GLU A 338 5.25 3.17 -22.42
CA GLU A 338 3.81 3.10 -22.62
C GLU A 338 3.11 4.44 -22.35
N PHE A 339 3.70 5.24 -21.47
CA PHE A 339 3.25 6.59 -21.13
C PHE A 339 4.39 7.59 -21.33
N ILE A 340 4.07 8.73 -21.91
CA ILE A 340 4.99 9.87 -21.99
C ILE A 340 4.92 10.70 -20.71
N GLU A 341 5.90 11.55 -20.45
CA GLU A 341 6.03 12.30 -19.19
C GLU A 341 4.81 13.19 -18.90
N GLU A 342 4.19 13.75 -19.91
CA GLU A 342 2.98 14.58 -19.80
C GLU A 342 1.76 13.77 -19.32
N GLN A 343 1.77 12.45 -19.52
CA GLN A 343 0.72 11.50 -19.13
C GLN A 343 0.94 10.91 -17.75
N ILE A 344 1.94 11.36 -17.00
CA ILE A 344 2.33 10.76 -15.74
C ILE A 344 2.28 11.79 -14.62
N PHE A 345 1.66 11.42 -13.52
CA PHE A 345 1.82 12.11 -12.23
C PHE A 345 2.60 11.20 -11.29
N ASN A 346 3.67 11.72 -10.70
CA ASN A 346 4.53 11.00 -9.77
C ASN A 346 4.36 11.52 -8.35
N TRP A 347 4.14 10.60 -7.40
CA TRP A 347 4.22 10.85 -5.96
C TRP A 347 4.82 9.64 -5.26
N THR A 348 6.13 9.74 -5.03
CA THR A 348 6.95 8.64 -4.52
C THR A 348 7.08 8.70 -2.99
N TYR A 349 7.75 7.70 -2.42
CA TYR A 349 8.14 7.71 -1.01
C TYR A 349 9.05 8.90 -0.68
N THR A 350 9.99 9.22 -1.57
CA THR A 350 10.91 10.33 -1.43
C THR A 350 10.18 11.67 -1.40
N ASP A 351 9.21 11.87 -2.30
CA ASP A 351 8.39 13.09 -2.35
C ASP A 351 7.60 13.29 -1.06
N GLU A 352 6.99 12.21 -0.55
CA GLU A 352 6.24 12.26 0.71
C GLU A 352 7.13 12.66 1.90
N GLN A 353 8.29 12.02 2.05
CA GLN A 353 9.18 12.32 3.18
C GLN A 353 9.80 13.71 3.04
N ARG A 354 10.17 14.11 1.83
CA ARG A 354 10.63 15.48 1.54
C ARG A 354 9.58 16.52 1.92
N THR A 355 8.34 16.33 1.48
CA THR A 355 7.23 17.24 1.81
C THR A 355 6.96 17.29 3.31
N LYS A 356 7.09 16.16 4.01
CA LYS A 356 6.98 16.11 5.48
C LYS A 356 8.02 17.00 6.16
N GLU A 357 9.28 16.94 5.72
CA GLU A 357 10.38 17.74 6.28
C GLU A 357 10.22 19.23 5.92
N GLU A 358 9.91 19.55 4.66
CA GLU A 358 9.67 20.90 4.17
C GLU A 358 8.51 21.56 4.92
N PHE A 359 7.38 20.85 5.08
CA PHE A 359 6.24 21.37 5.82
C PHE A 359 6.59 21.69 7.27
N ALA A 360 7.35 20.81 7.94
CA ALA A 360 7.77 21.03 9.31
C ALA A 360 8.72 22.25 9.44
N ALA A 361 9.57 22.49 8.43
CA ALA A 361 10.49 23.61 8.38
C ALA A 361 9.77 24.95 8.10
N ASP A 362 8.83 24.94 7.15
CA ASP A 362 8.11 26.14 6.68
C ASP A 362 7.00 26.58 7.64
N HIS A 363 6.43 25.62 8.41
CA HIS A 363 5.29 25.85 9.29
C HIS A 363 5.56 25.35 10.72
N PRO A 364 6.56 25.92 11.43
CA PRO A 364 6.89 25.45 12.78
C PRO A 364 5.73 25.66 13.75
N GLY A 365 5.35 24.60 14.47
CA GLY A 365 4.25 24.62 15.42
C GLY A 365 2.85 24.48 14.83
N VAL A 366 2.73 24.33 13.51
CA VAL A 366 1.47 23.99 12.83
C VAL A 366 1.36 22.49 12.70
N TRP A 367 0.16 21.93 12.84
CA TRP A 367 -0.08 20.52 12.61
C TRP A 367 0.34 20.09 11.19
N ASN A 368 1.24 19.12 11.12
CA ASN A 368 1.78 18.63 9.87
C ASN A 368 0.93 17.43 9.37
N PRO A 369 0.22 17.53 8.24
CA PRO A 369 -0.61 16.45 7.71
C PRO A 369 0.18 15.19 7.32
N TYR A 370 1.48 15.30 7.18
CA TYR A 370 2.41 14.19 6.90
C TYR A 370 3.13 13.69 8.16
N GLY A 371 2.94 14.37 9.30
CA GLY A 371 3.69 14.15 10.54
C GLY A 371 3.65 12.71 11.04
N ALA A 372 2.50 12.08 10.99
CA ALA A 372 2.28 10.70 11.43
C ALA A 372 2.83 9.63 10.48
N LEU A 373 3.27 9.98 9.26
CA LEU A 373 3.82 9.02 8.30
C LEU A 373 5.23 8.60 8.74
N PRO A 374 5.46 7.30 9.06
CA PRO A 374 6.74 6.86 9.61
C PRO A 374 7.85 6.86 8.55
N GLN A 375 9.05 7.23 8.97
CA GLN A 375 10.26 7.06 8.15
C GLN A 375 10.62 5.57 8.11
N MET A 376 10.81 5.03 6.91
CA MET A 376 11.26 3.65 6.73
C MET A 376 12.78 3.54 6.88
N ARG A 377 13.23 2.47 7.51
CA ARG A 377 14.64 2.11 7.68
C ARG A 377 14.85 0.68 7.24
N LEU A 378 15.85 0.44 6.40
CA LEU A 378 16.22 -0.90 5.95
C LEU A 378 17.47 -1.37 6.71
N LEU A 379 17.36 -2.49 7.39
CA LEU A 379 18.46 -3.16 8.06
C LEU A 379 18.71 -4.52 7.38
N THR A 380 19.91 -4.71 6.86
CA THR A 380 20.31 -5.96 6.22
C THR A 380 21.37 -6.67 7.04
N TYR A 381 21.32 -7.99 7.08
CA TYR A 381 22.19 -8.83 7.90
C TYR A 381 22.84 -9.92 7.07
N GLN A 382 24.17 -9.90 7.01
CA GLN A 382 24.91 -11.02 6.46
C GLN A 382 24.86 -12.20 7.44
N MET A 383 24.41 -13.35 6.94
CA MET A 383 24.33 -14.56 7.74
C MET A 383 25.69 -15.25 7.85
N PRO A 384 25.95 -16.00 8.94
CA PRO A 384 27.15 -16.81 9.07
C PRO A 384 27.30 -17.80 7.92
N GLU A 385 28.54 -18.04 7.51
CA GLU A 385 28.88 -18.96 6.39
C GLU A 385 28.27 -20.35 6.56
N GLU A 386 28.14 -20.84 7.80
CA GLU A 386 27.53 -22.14 8.11
C GLU A 386 26.05 -22.21 7.70
N LEU A 387 25.32 -21.09 7.76
CA LEU A 387 23.92 -21.00 7.33
C LEU A 387 23.82 -20.73 5.81
N VAL A 388 24.72 -19.91 5.30
CA VAL A 388 24.78 -19.58 3.86
C VAL A 388 25.07 -20.85 3.05
N ALA A 389 25.99 -21.71 3.50
CA ALA A 389 26.40 -22.93 2.80
C ALA A 389 25.25 -23.94 2.57
N ILE A 390 24.16 -23.87 3.34
CA ILE A 390 23.02 -24.76 3.24
C ILE A 390 22.08 -24.37 2.10
N ALA A 391 21.97 -23.08 1.83
CA ALA A 391 21.04 -22.49 0.89
C ALA A 391 21.74 -21.67 -0.20
N SER A 392 22.98 -22.02 -0.58
CA SER A 392 23.76 -21.34 -1.63
C SER A 392 23.70 -22.04 -2.99
N ALA A 393 22.79 -22.96 -3.18
CA ALA A 393 22.62 -23.71 -4.44
C ALA A 393 21.87 -22.94 -5.55
N GLY A 394 21.52 -21.67 -5.32
CA GLY A 394 20.78 -20.83 -6.25
C GLY A 394 21.63 -20.31 -7.42
N GLU A 395 20.98 -19.69 -8.39
CA GLU A 395 21.53 -19.21 -9.67
C GLU A 395 22.71 -18.18 -9.53
N PHE A 396 22.96 -17.66 -8.30
CA PHE A 396 23.88 -16.53 -8.06
C PHE A 396 24.88 -16.70 -6.90
N ASP A 397 25.11 -17.90 -6.36
CA ASP A 397 25.93 -18.13 -5.14
C ASP A 397 25.49 -17.27 -3.93
N GLU A 398 24.26 -16.77 -3.92
CA GLU A 398 23.67 -15.94 -2.85
C GLU A 398 22.87 -16.79 -1.88
N PHE A 399 22.67 -16.28 -0.65
CA PHE A 399 21.82 -16.92 0.34
C PHE A 399 20.35 -16.92 -0.12
N ASP A 400 19.84 -18.11 -0.48
CA ASP A 400 18.46 -18.29 -0.93
C ASP A 400 17.52 -18.51 0.25
N LEU A 401 16.73 -17.48 0.58
CA LEU A 401 15.76 -17.56 1.67
C LEU A 401 14.60 -18.52 1.37
N ASN A 402 14.23 -18.73 0.09
CA ASN A 402 13.18 -19.68 -0.25
C ASN A 402 13.66 -21.11 0.03
N GLU A 403 14.92 -21.45 -0.29
CA GLU A 403 15.54 -22.71 0.04
C GLU A 403 15.71 -22.87 1.56
N PHE A 404 16.24 -21.83 2.21
CA PHE A 404 16.49 -21.87 3.66
C PHE A 404 15.22 -22.06 4.50
N PHE A 405 14.12 -21.41 4.13
CA PHE A 405 12.82 -21.54 4.79
C PHE A 405 11.88 -22.52 4.09
N MET A 406 12.40 -23.40 3.23
CA MET A 406 11.60 -24.44 2.61
C MET A 406 11.00 -25.37 3.67
N ALA A 407 9.71 -25.65 3.51
CA ALA A 407 8.97 -26.48 4.47
C ALA A 407 8.07 -27.46 3.74
N THR A 408 7.90 -28.64 4.32
CA THR A 408 7.04 -29.69 3.83
C THR A 408 5.94 -30.01 4.84
N GLY A 409 4.79 -30.49 4.36
CA GLY A 409 3.64 -30.79 5.20
C GLY A 409 2.52 -29.75 5.10
N ARG A 410 1.47 -29.93 5.90
CA ARG A 410 0.30 -29.06 5.94
C ARG A 410 -0.09 -28.76 7.38
N ASP A 411 -0.54 -27.52 7.61
CA ASP A 411 -1.03 -27.05 8.90
C ASP A 411 -0.04 -27.37 10.06
N VAL A 412 -0.50 -27.92 11.15
CA VAL A 412 0.32 -28.28 12.32
C VAL A 412 1.37 -29.38 12.06
N LEU A 413 1.30 -30.07 10.94
CA LEU A 413 2.26 -31.10 10.54
C LEU A 413 3.36 -30.52 9.64
N ALA A 414 3.30 -29.25 9.28
CA ALA A 414 4.32 -28.61 8.50
C ALA A 414 5.63 -28.49 9.30
N GLN A 415 6.76 -28.78 8.65
CA GLN A 415 8.09 -28.70 9.25
C GLN A 415 9.08 -28.16 8.24
N PHE A 416 10.04 -27.37 8.70
CA PHE A 416 11.16 -26.94 7.87
C PHE A 416 12.06 -28.12 7.51
N ASP A 417 12.50 -28.16 6.28
CA ASP A 417 13.47 -29.14 5.80
C ASP A 417 14.83 -28.90 6.49
N HIS A 418 15.17 -27.63 6.76
CA HIS A 418 16.37 -27.20 7.49
C HIS A 418 16.04 -26.72 8.91
N LYS A 419 15.23 -27.47 9.65
CA LYS A 419 14.70 -27.07 10.98
C LYS A 419 15.77 -26.60 11.96
N ASN A 420 16.90 -27.31 12.03
CA ASN A 420 17.98 -26.96 12.97
C ASN A 420 18.64 -25.64 12.63
N GLU A 421 18.78 -25.36 11.37
CA GLU A 421 19.38 -24.13 10.85
C GLU A 421 18.45 -22.95 11.02
N VAL A 422 17.16 -23.14 10.78
CA VAL A 422 16.13 -22.13 11.08
C VAL A 422 16.08 -21.82 12.57
N GLN A 423 16.25 -22.85 13.44
CA GLN A 423 16.38 -22.63 14.90
C GLN A 423 17.62 -21.80 15.25
N LYS A 424 18.78 -22.08 14.62
CA LYS A 424 19.99 -21.24 14.82
C LYS A 424 19.75 -19.80 14.35
N TRP A 425 19.04 -19.62 13.25
CA TRP A 425 18.68 -18.28 12.79
C TRP A 425 17.78 -17.56 13.81
N LEU A 426 16.77 -18.23 14.39
CA LEU A 426 15.96 -17.68 15.49
C LEU A 426 16.81 -17.27 16.70
N ASP A 427 17.83 -18.05 17.03
CA ASP A 427 18.74 -17.73 18.13
C ASP A 427 19.65 -16.55 17.80
N ILE A 428 20.09 -16.39 16.54
CA ILE A 428 20.86 -15.23 16.07
C ILE A 428 20.04 -13.95 16.20
N ILE A 429 18.82 -13.92 15.68
CA ILE A 429 18.00 -12.70 15.70
C ILE A 429 17.62 -12.25 17.12
N ARG A 430 17.72 -13.17 18.10
CA ARG A 430 17.60 -12.90 19.55
C ARG A 430 18.92 -12.55 20.22
N GLY A 431 20.04 -12.62 19.49
CA GLY A 431 21.37 -12.38 20.03
C GLY A 431 21.90 -13.46 20.98
N GLN A 432 21.34 -14.68 20.92
CA GLN A 432 21.78 -15.83 21.76
C GLN A 432 22.89 -16.65 21.10
N TYR A 433 23.07 -16.57 19.79
CA TYR A 433 24.15 -17.25 19.10
C TYR A 433 25.46 -16.51 19.34
N ALA A 434 26.39 -17.15 20.07
CA ALA A 434 27.77 -16.70 20.20
C ALA A 434 28.61 -17.42 19.13
N PRO A 435 29.18 -16.72 18.15
CA PRO A 435 30.25 -17.29 17.33
C PRO A 435 31.38 -17.76 18.22
N LYS A 436 32.08 -18.81 17.83
CA LYS A 436 33.13 -19.48 18.62
C LYS A 436 34.03 -18.47 19.37
N ALA A 437 34.31 -18.76 20.62
CA ALA A 437 34.83 -17.88 21.69
C ALA A 437 36.04 -16.97 21.39
N VAL A 438 36.74 -17.15 20.26
CA VAL A 438 37.90 -16.32 19.87
C VAL A 438 37.49 -15.03 19.15
N GLU A 439 36.35 -15.03 18.43
CA GLU A 439 35.82 -13.85 17.76
C GLU A 439 35.03 -12.95 18.70
N SER A 440 34.37 -13.53 19.71
CA SER A 440 33.57 -12.76 20.68
C SER A 440 34.42 -11.87 21.62
N LEU A 441 35.70 -12.15 21.78
CA LEU A 441 36.62 -11.31 22.58
C LEU A 441 37.08 -10.02 21.86
N LYS A 442 36.87 -9.94 20.52
CA LYS A 442 37.16 -8.74 19.71
C LYS A 442 35.96 -7.82 19.50
N MET A 443 34.76 -8.28 19.81
CA MET A 443 33.52 -7.50 19.58
C MET A 443 33.18 -6.63 20.77
N GLY A 444 33.54 -5.36 20.71
CA GLY A 444 33.22 -4.36 21.76
C GLY A 444 31.74 -4.04 21.92
N THR A 445 30.89 -4.27 20.91
CA THR A 445 29.44 -4.05 20.95
C THR A 445 28.73 -5.13 20.12
N ARG A 446 27.65 -5.71 20.69
CA ARG A 446 26.82 -6.67 19.95
C ARG A 446 26.14 -5.95 18.79
N PRO A 447 26.06 -6.56 17.57
CA PRO A 447 25.31 -6.00 16.49
C PRO A 447 23.82 -5.87 16.87
N PRO A 448 23.11 -4.86 16.39
CA PRO A 448 21.70 -4.64 16.69
C PRO A 448 20.82 -5.62 15.89
N PHE A 449 20.83 -6.91 16.27
CA PHE A 449 19.89 -7.86 15.73
C PHE A 449 18.46 -7.52 16.16
N PRO A 450 17.44 -7.84 15.34
CA PRO A 450 16.07 -7.37 15.54
C PRO A 450 15.56 -7.52 16.97
N TYR A 451 15.58 -8.71 17.53
CA TYR A 451 15.05 -8.99 18.88
C TYR A 451 16.09 -8.95 20.00
N SER A 452 17.32 -8.52 19.72
CA SER A 452 18.39 -8.39 20.74
C SER A 452 18.64 -6.94 21.17
N ASP A 453 18.26 -5.97 20.37
CA ASP A 453 18.51 -4.55 20.62
C ASP A 453 17.26 -3.89 21.23
N VAL A 454 17.42 -3.35 22.42
CA VAL A 454 16.33 -2.68 23.16
C VAL A 454 15.72 -1.49 22.41
N ARG A 455 16.46 -0.87 21.47
CA ARG A 455 15.99 0.25 20.64
C ARG A 455 15.03 -0.23 19.56
N LEU A 456 15.12 -1.49 19.13
CA LEU A 456 14.30 -2.10 18.09
C LEU A 456 13.05 -2.81 18.66
N LEU A 457 13.13 -3.28 19.93
CA LEU A 457 12.02 -4.02 20.54
C LEU A 457 10.66 -3.31 20.50
N PRO A 458 10.53 -1.98 20.69
CA PRO A 458 9.24 -1.30 20.56
C PRO A 458 8.64 -1.40 19.16
N TYR A 459 9.48 -1.45 18.12
CA TYR A 459 9.06 -1.59 16.72
C TYR A 459 8.80 -3.04 16.32
N LEU A 460 9.19 -4.00 17.16
CA LEU A 460 8.98 -5.44 16.98
C LEU A 460 7.84 -5.99 17.85
N GLN A 461 7.14 -5.11 18.57
CA GLN A 461 5.96 -5.48 19.33
C GLN A 461 4.87 -6.07 18.42
N HIS A 462 4.68 -5.49 17.24
CA HIS A 462 3.79 -6.01 16.19
C HIS A 462 4.58 -6.12 14.89
N SER A 463 5.00 -7.34 14.55
CA SER A 463 5.81 -7.60 13.38
C SER A 463 5.07 -8.44 12.34
N PHE A 464 5.40 -8.20 11.07
CA PHE A 464 4.93 -8.97 9.94
C PHE A 464 6.10 -9.79 9.37
N TRP A 465 5.97 -11.11 9.31
CA TRP A 465 7.01 -12.00 8.77
C TRP A 465 6.56 -12.53 7.43
N PHE A 466 7.29 -12.18 6.40
CA PHE A 466 6.97 -12.53 5.02
C PHE A 466 7.76 -13.75 4.58
N LEU A 467 7.11 -14.90 4.60
CA LEU A 467 7.66 -16.25 4.36
C LEU A 467 7.43 -16.71 2.91
N PRO A 468 8.18 -17.74 2.43
CA PRO A 468 8.07 -18.23 1.06
C PRO A 468 6.68 -18.73 0.67
N ASP A 469 6.09 -19.60 1.51
CA ASP A 469 4.84 -20.30 1.21
C ASP A 469 4.00 -20.57 2.46
N VAL A 470 2.87 -21.24 2.27
CA VAL A 470 1.92 -21.60 3.34
C VAL A 470 2.54 -22.60 4.32
N ALA A 471 3.27 -23.60 3.82
CA ALA A 471 3.90 -24.62 4.67
C ALA A 471 4.95 -23.97 5.58
N ALA A 472 5.75 -23.03 5.07
CA ALA A 472 6.73 -22.27 5.85
C ALA A 472 6.06 -21.41 6.95
N CYS A 473 4.89 -20.82 6.69
CA CYS A 473 4.13 -20.10 7.72
C CYS A 473 3.71 -21.02 8.87
N HIS A 474 3.16 -22.17 8.57
CA HIS A 474 2.76 -23.17 9.59
C HIS A 474 3.96 -23.78 10.31
N ALA A 475 5.03 -24.09 9.59
CA ALA A 475 6.28 -24.60 10.17
C ALA A 475 6.91 -23.59 11.14
N MET A 476 6.89 -22.28 10.79
CA MET A 476 7.38 -21.23 11.66
C MET A 476 6.51 -21.09 12.92
N ALA A 477 5.19 -21.10 12.80
CA ALA A 477 4.30 -21.06 13.95
C ALA A 477 4.55 -22.25 14.89
N SER A 478 4.72 -23.46 14.35
CA SER A 478 5.01 -24.67 15.12
C SER A 478 6.37 -24.56 15.82
N LEU A 479 7.40 -24.05 15.13
CA LEU A 479 8.74 -23.88 15.68
C LEU A 479 8.76 -22.85 16.81
N LEU A 480 8.10 -21.71 16.65
CA LEU A 480 8.00 -20.66 17.68
C LEU A 480 7.30 -21.16 18.95
N ALA A 481 6.35 -22.09 18.81
CA ALA A 481 5.62 -22.68 19.94
C ALA A 481 6.39 -23.80 20.66
N GLU A 482 7.55 -24.25 20.16
CA GLU A 482 8.34 -25.31 20.80
C GLU A 482 8.89 -24.89 22.16
N LYS A 483 9.05 -25.87 23.08
CA LYS A 483 9.41 -25.62 24.50
C LYS A 483 10.72 -24.84 24.70
N GLN A 484 11.71 -25.02 23.82
CA GLN A 484 12.98 -24.29 23.89
C GLN A 484 12.85 -22.82 23.49
N ASN A 485 11.77 -22.47 22.83
CA ASN A 485 11.52 -21.14 22.27
C ASN A 485 10.69 -20.22 23.20
N THR A 486 10.93 -20.28 24.52
CA THR A 486 10.15 -19.59 25.56
C THR A 486 10.04 -18.08 25.35
N PHE A 487 11.05 -17.44 24.75
CA PHE A 487 11.01 -16.02 24.42
C PHE A 487 9.82 -15.68 23.50
N TRP A 488 9.57 -16.54 22.52
CA TRP A 488 8.51 -16.32 21.53
C TRP A 488 7.11 -16.57 22.09
N HIS A 489 7.00 -17.26 23.24
CA HIS A 489 5.71 -17.48 23.89
C HIS A 489 5.07 -16.18 24.45
N GLU A 490 5.81 -15.08 24.49
CA GLU A 490 5.26 -13.77 24.81
C GLU A 490 4.52 -13.13 23.64
N TYR A 491 4.63 -13.72 22.44
CA TYR A 491 4.00 -13.22 21.22
C TYR A 491 2.82 -14.08 20.82
N ASP A 492 1.70 -13.44 20.50
CA ASP A 492 0.58 -14.11 19.83
C ASP A 492 0.93 -14.28 18.35
N VAL A 493 1.13 -15.52 17.93
CA VAL A 493 1.51 -15.88 16.55
C VAL A 493 0.25 -16.13 15.73
N VAL A 494 0.02 -15.31 14.72
CA VAL A 494 -1.14 -15.40 13.81
C VAL A 494 -0.69 -15.84 12.43
N VAL A 495 -1.17 -17.00 11.96
CA VAL A 495 -0.92 -17.50 10.61
C VAL A 495 -1.98 -16.90 9.66
N ALA A 496 -1.58 -15.96 8.84
CA ALA A 496 -2.40 -15.32 7.81
C ALA A 496 -2.04 -15.87 6.42
N ALA A 497 -2.11 -17.21 6.27
CA ALA A 497 -1.72 -17.92 5.04
C ALA A 497 -2.63 -19.14 4.80
N GLY A 498 -2.73 -19.57 3.54
CA GLY A 498 -3.51 -20.76 3.15
C GLY A 498 -5.02 -20.57 3.20
N ALA A 499 -5.76 -21.61 2.82
CA ALA A 499 -7.23 -21.58 2.76
C ALA A 499 -7.88 -21.43 4.15
N SER A 500 -7.24 -21.93 5.21
CA SER A 500 -7.71 -21.86 6.60
C SER A 500 -7.80 -20.41 7.13
N ALA A 501 -7.01 -19.48 6.58
CA ALA A 501 -7.06 -18.05 6.92
C ALA A 501 -8.18 -17.30 6.20
N GLY A 502 -9.05 -17.97 5.43
CA GLY A 502 -10.12 -17.36 4.64
C GLY A 502 -9.64 -16.75 3.31
N ILE A 503 -10.54 -16.10 2.59
CA ILE A 503 -10.24 -15.46 1.29
C ILE A 503 -10.06 -13.96 1.48
N GLY A 504 -8.99 -13.39 0.92
CA GLY A 504 -8.76 -11.94 0.92
C GLY A 504 -8.72 -11.34 2.33
N LEU A 505 -9.69 -10.51 2.65
CA LEU A 505 -9.78 -9.78 3.93
C LEU A 505 -10.16 -10.65 5.13
N ASP A 506 -10.65 -11.88 4.95
CA ASP A 506 -11.01 -12.77 6.05
C ASP A 506 -9.82 -13.13 6.95
N ALA A 507 -8.60 -13.03 6.42
CA ALA A 507 -7.37 -13.21 7.20
C ALA A 507 -7.07 -12.05 8.17
N LEU A 508 -7.73 -10.90 8.04
CA LEU A 508 -7.46 -9.70 8.84
C LEU A 508 -8.10 -9.71 10.24
N PRO A 509 -9.35 -10.16 10.45
CA PRO A 509 -9.98 -10.18 11.77
C PRO A 509 -9.18 -10.90 12.85
N PRO A 510 -8.58 -12.09 12.62
CA PRO A 510 -7.72 -12.75 13.62
C PRO A 510 -6.52 -11.88 14.02
N VAL A 511 -5.88 -11.22 13.04
CA VAL A 511 -4.75 -10.33 13.30
C VAL A 511 -5.17 -9.13 14.15
N ARG A 512 -6.28 -8.48 13.81
CA ARG A 512 -6.82 -7.35 14.59
C ARG A 512 -7.21 -7.76 16.01
N THR A 513 -7.78 -8.96 16.16
CA THR A 513 -8.17 -9.49 17.48
C THR A 513 -6.93 -9.73 18.35
N ALA A 514 -5.87 -10.33 17.82
CA ALA A 514 -4.63 -10.56 18.54
C ALA A 514 -3.91 -9.23 18.91
N ILE A 515 -3.94 -8.26 18.02
CA ILE A 515 -3.35 -6.93 18.27
C ILE A 515 -4.16 -6.16 19.34
N GLY A 516 -5.51 -6.22 19.29
CA GLY A 516 -6.37 -5.47 20.20
C GLY A 516 -6.12 -3.96 20.12
N SER A 517 -5.84 -3.31 21.27
CA SER A 517 -5.45 -1.90 21.34
C SER A 517 -4.03 -1.64 20.78
N GLY A 518 -3.18 -2.66 20.71
CA GLY A 518 -1.79 -2.58 20.28
C GLY A 518 -0.80 -2.15 21.39
N PHE A 519 -1.25 -1.82 22.58
CA PHE A 519 -0.35 -1.37 23.64
C PHE A 519 0.08 -2.48 24.61
N GLU A 520 -0.77 -3.44 24.86
CA GLU A 520 -0.55 -4.50 25.86
C GLU A 520 -0.15 -5.84 25.24
N SER A 521 -0.45 -6.03 23.95
CA SER A 521 -0.17 -7.27 23.21
C SER A 521 1.15 -7.21 22.46
N LYS A 522 1.69 -8.39 22.15
CA LYS A 522 2.82 -8.58 21.23
C LYS A 522 2.39 -9.59 20.19
N THR A 523 2.55 -9.28 18.90
CA THR A 523 2.07 -10.18 17.83
C THR A 523 3.10 -10.39 16.74
N ILE A 524 3.12 -11.61 16.20
CA ILE A 524 3.85 -11.97 14.99
C ILE A 524 2.82 -12.45 13.98
N THR A 525 2.69 -11.72 12.87
CA THR A 525 1.81 -12.14 11.76
C THR A 525 2.66 -12.84 10.71
N LEU A 526 2.38 -14.12 10.45
CA LEU A 526 3.07 -14.95 9.46
C LEU A 526 2.25 -14.96 8.18
N SER A 527 2.83 -14.58 7.06
CA SER A 527 2.15 -14.56 5.76
C SER A 527 3.11 -14.83 4.62
N CYS A 528 2.60 -15.41 3.54
CA CYS A 528 3.34 -15.65 2.30
C CYS A 528 2.81 -14.84 1.10
N GLY A 529 1.81 -13.98 1.32
CA GLY A 529 1.22 -13.16 0.25
C GLY A 529 -0.09 -12.50 0.64
N LYS A 530 -0.91 -13.17 1.47
CA LYS A 530 -2.10 -12.54 2.03
C LYS A 530 -1.71 -11.33 2.87
N LEU A 531 -2.54 -10.31 2.88
CA LEU A 531 -2.32 -9.06 3.63
C LEU A 531 -1.13 -8.20 3.12
N THR A 532 -0.39 -8.61 2.07
CA THR A 532 0.66 -7.77 1.47
C THR A 532 0.09 -6.59 0.66
N THR A 533 -1.18 -6.65 0.27
CA THR A 533 -1.86 -5.59 -0.48
C THR A 533 -3.29 -5.39 0.03
N GLY A 534 -3.86 -4.20 -0.16
CA GLY A 534 -5.25 -3.88 0.18
C GLY A 534 -5.59 -3.78 1.67
N VAL A 535 -4.61 -3.93 2.59
CA VAL A 535 -4.83 -4.00 4.03
C VAL A 535 -4.10 -2.89 4.77
N THR A 536 -4.72 -2.37 5.82
CA THR A 536 -4.12 -1.40 6.74
C THR A 536 -4.14 -1.94 8.16
N VAL A 537 -2.95 -2.12 8.75
CA VAL A 537 -2.74 -2.42 10.16
C VAL A 537 -1.74 -1.42 10.71
N PRO A 538 -2.21 -0.35 11.37
CA PRO A 538 -1.35 0.72 11.87
C PRO A 538 -0.23 0.25 12.80
N GLN A 539 -0.49 -0.77 13.61
CA GLN A 539 0.43 -1.29 14.62
C GLN A 539 1.63 -2.06 14.04
N TRP A 540 1.53 -2.61 12.82
CA TRP A 540 2.71 -3.23 12.21
C TRP A 540 3.82 -2.20 12.01
N SER A 541 4.88 -2.33 12.80
CA SER A 541 6.00 -1.39 12.81
C SER A 541 7.27 -1.96 12.20
N SER A 542 7.28 -3.27 11.93
CA SER A 542 8.41 -3.94 11.31
C SER A 542 7.96 -5.10 10.42
N ILE A 543 8.75 -5.35 9.37
CA ILE A 543 8.63 -6.52 8.50
C ILE A 543 9.96 -7.25 8.43
N LEU A 544 9.91 -8.59 8.54
CA LEU A 544 11.03 -9.47 8.26
C LEU A 544 10.83 -10.08 6.86
N MET A 545 11.74 -9.79 5.95
CA MET A 545 11.75 -10.31 4.59
C MET A 545 12.44 -11.68 4.59
N LEU A 546 11.67 -12.74 4.74
CA LEU A 546 12.14 -14.13 4.83
C LEU A 546 11.90 -14.89 3.53
N ARG A 547 11.74 -14.18 2.45
CA ARG A 547 11.45 -14.72 1.12
C ARG A 547 12.29 -14.00 0.06
N ASN A 548 12.76 -14.74 -0.94
CA ASN A 548 13.36 -14.16 -2.13
C ASN A 548 12.26 -13.63 -3.06
N LEU A 549 12.31 -12.34 -3.33
CA LEU A 549 11.44 -11.68 -4.30
C LEU A 549 12.26 -11.28 -5.52
N LYS A 550 11.71 -11.50 -6.72
CA LYS A 550 12.39 -11.19 -7.99
C LYS A 550 12.17 -9.75 -8.43
N SER A 551 11.08 -9.14 -7.98
CA SER A 551 10.64 -7.82 -8.43
C SER A 551 10.73 -6.79 -7.30
N PRO A 552 11.33 -5.61 -7.56
CA PRO A 552 11.36 -4.51 -6.61
C PRO A 552 9.96 -3.99 -6.26
N GLU A 553 9.02 -4.11 -7.19
CA GLU A 553 7.62 -3.75 -6.94
C GLU A 553 7.04 -4.58 -5.80
N THR A 554 7.14 -5.91 -5.89
CA THR A 554 6.61 -6.82 -4.86
C THR A 554 7.31 -6.63 -3.52
N TYR A 555 8.64 -6.42 -3.56
CA TYR A 555 9.43 -6.15 -2.35
C TYR A 555 8.94 -4.90 -1.63
N PHE A 556 8.83 -3.78 -2.33
CA PHE A 556 8.41 -2.53 -1.72
C PHE A 556 6.91 -2.47 -1.42
N GLN A 557 6.06 -3.19 -2.14
CA GLN A 557 4.66 -3.38 -1.76
C GLN A 557 4.52 -4.05 -0.39
N ALA A 558 5.31 -5.09 -0.13
CA ALA A 558 5.35 -5.73 1.18
C ALA A 558 5.96 -4.79 2.24
N ALA A 559 7.10 -4.14 1.93
CA ALA A 559 7.77 -3.21 2.83
C ALA A 559 6.86 -2.04 3.26
N PHE A 560 6.10 -1.46 2.35
CA PHE A 560 5.20 -0.34 2.65
C PHE A 560 4.00 -0.71 3.54
N ARG A 561 3.77 -2.00 3.84
CA ARG A 561 2.73 -2.40 4.82
C ARG A 561 3.00 -1.83 6.20
N VAL A 562 4.27 -1.78 6.60
CA VAL A 562 4.65 -1.26 7.91
C VAL A 562 4.73 0.27 7.97
N GLN A 563 4.54 0.96 6.84
CA GLN A 563 4.54 2.42 6.78
C GLN A 563 3.18 3.06 7.10
N SER A 564 2.17 2.27 7.49
CA SER A 564 0.89 2.84 7.94
C SER A 564 1.08 3.70 9.18
N PRO A 565 0.52 4.91 9.26
CA PRO A 565 0.58 5.73 10.47
C PRO A 565 -0.05 5.02 11.66
N TRP A 566 0.55 5.17 12.82
CA TRP A 566 -0.02 4.78 14.10
C TRP A 566 0.07 5.96 15.05
N SER A 567 -1.04 6.62 15.25
CA SER A 567 -1.18 7.79 16.10
C SER A 567 -2.54 7.81 16.76
N ILE A 568 -2.66 8.55 17.84
CA ILE A 568 -3.94 8.88 18.48
C ILE A 568 -4.12 10.38 18.39
N LYS A 569 -5.26 10.80 17.85
CA LYS A 569 -5.66 12.20 17.86
C LYS A 569 -6.30 12.55 19.19
N ASN A 570 -5.98 13.73 19.68
CA ASN A 570 -6.48 14.25 20.94
C ASN A 570 -6.30 13.27 22.13
N PRO A 571 -5.05 12.83 22.42
CA PRO A 571 -4.78 11.76 23.38
C PRO A 571 -5.28 12.08 24.80
N ASN A 572 -5.27 13.37 25.16
CA ASN A 572 -5.65 13.85 26.49
C ASN A 572 -7.09 14.40 26.54
N GLY A 573 -7.76 14.53 25.39
CA GLY A 573 -9.09 15.13 25.30
C GLY A 573 -9.10 16.67 25.42
N ASP A 574 -7.94 17.31 25.47
CA ASP A 574 -7.77 18.74 25.73
C ASP A 574 -7.65 19.56 24.44
N ASP A 575 -7.00 19.00 23.41
CA ASP A 575 -6.79 19.65 22.10
C ASP A 575 -7.07 18.68 20.95
N PRO A 576 -8.11 18.93 20.13
CA PRO A 576 -8.46 18.09 18.97
C PRO A 576 -7.38 18.09 17.86
N ASN A 577 -6.46 19.02 17.88
CA ASN A 577 -5.36 19.09 16.93
C ASN A 577 -4.08 18.42 17.46
N GLU A 578 -4.07 18.03 18.73
CA GLU A 578 -2.96 17.28 19.29
C GLU A 578 -2.97 15.85 18.74
N GLU A 579 -1.84 15.39 18.27
CA GLU A 579 -1.64 14.04 17.76
C GLU A 579 -0.42 13.41 18.41
N GLU A 580 -0.63 12.32 19.13
CA GLU A 580 0.47 11.51 19.67
C GLU A 580 0.85 10.42 18.67
N ILE A 581 2.09 10.50 18.17
CA ILE A 581 2.64 9.59 17.17
C ILE A 581 3.40 8.46 17.86
N PHE A 582 2.87 7.22 17.79
CA PHE A 582 3.50 6.03 18.39
C PHE A 582 4.54 5.39 17.48
N LYS A 583 4.48 5.68 16.18
CA LYS A 583 5.35 5.06 15.19
C LYS A 583 6.02 6.14 14.32
N PRO A 584 7.08 6.80 14.80
CA PRO A 584 7.83 7.79 14.04
C PRO A 584 8.70 7.16 12.93
N ALA A 585 9.06 5.87 13.08
CA ALA A 585 9.81 5.08 12.12
C ALA A 585 9.21 3.68 11.95
N CYS A 586 9.52 3.01 10.85
CA CYS A 586 9.22 1.61 10.62
C CYS A 586 10.44 0.91 10.02
N PHE A 587 10.50 -0.41 10.19
CA PHE A 587 11.72 -1.17 9.90
C PHE A 587 11.46 -2.30 8.94
N VAL A 588 12.36 -2.45 7.98
CA VAL A 588 12.48 -3.60 7.09
C VAL A 588 13.75 -4.34 7.48
N PHE A 589 13.63 -5.61 7.84
CA PHE A 589 14.76 -6.48 8.16
C PHE A 589 14.92 -7.51 7.06
N ASP A 590 16.10 -7.58 6.45
CA ASP A 590 16.41 -8.53 5.39
C ASP A 590 17.71 -9.28 5.70
N PHE A 591 17.71 -10.58 5.45
CA PHE A 591 18.81 -11.48 5.78
C PHE A 591 19.59 -11.96 4.53
N ALA A 592 19.30 -11.35 3.38
CA ALA A 592 20.04 -11.53 2.13
C ALA A 592 20.47 -10.15 1.58
N PRO A 593 21.55 -9.55 2.12
CA PRO A 593 21.96 -8.16 1.88
C PRO A 593 22.10 -7.80 0.41
N THR A 594 22.80 -8.62 -0.38
CA THR A 594 23.06 -8.36 -1.80
C THR A 594 21.76 -8.20 -2.57
N ARG A 595 20.80 -9.12 -2.32
CA ARG A 595 19.48 -9.05 -2.96
C ARG A 595 18.68 -7.83 -2.48
N ALA A 596 18.62 -7.59 -1.19
CA ALA A 596 17.87 -6.43 -0.63
C ALA A 596 18.39 -5.11 -1.22
N LEU A 597 19.71 -4.95 -1.30
CA LEU A 597 20.33 -3.75 -1.84
C LEU A 597 20.14 -3.63 -3.36
N ARG A 598 20.08 -4.77 -4.08
CA ARG A 598 19.69 -4.80 -5.49
C ARG A 598 18.26 -4.33 -5.69
N GLN A 599 17.30 -4.86 -4.93
CA GLN A 599 15.90 -4.42 -4.99
C GLN A 599 15.77 -2.92 -4.69
N LEU A 600 16.55 -2.41 -3.71
CA LEU A 600 16.57 -0.99 -3.38
C LEU A 600 17.14 -0.15 -4.53
N SER A 601 18.25 -0.58 -5.15
CA SER A 601 18.85 0.14 -6.26
C SER A 601 17.93 0.18 -7.48
N GLU A 602 17.33 -0.95 -7.84
CA GLU A 602 16.37 -1.05 -8.95
C GLU A 602 15.13 -0.18 -8.69
N TYR A 603 14.63 -0.17 -7.42
CA TYR A 603 13.53 0.69 -7.02
C TYR A 603 13.89 2.17 -7.14
N GLY A 604 15.04 2.60 -6.60
CA GLY A 604 15.50 3.99 -6.68
C GLY A 604 15.67 4.49 -8.11
N ILE A 605 16.27 3.65 -8.98
CA ILE A 605 16.42 3.95 -10.40
C ILE A 605 15.05 4.04 -11.09
N GLY A 606 14.13 3.13 -10.77
CA GLY A 606 12.78 3.11 -11.33
C GLY A 606 11.91 4.30 -10.93
N LEU A 607 12.18 4.93 -9.77
CA LEU A 607 11.49 6.15 -9.34
C LEU A 607 11.89 7.39 -10.14
N SER A 608 13.09 7.41 -10.70
CA SER A 608 13.65 8.57 -11.40
C SER A 608 14.08 8.17 -12.82
N PRO A 609 13.15 7.82 -13.72
CA PRO A 609 13.48 7.32 -15.06
C PRO A 609 14.24 8.35 -15.91
N ASN A 610 14.10 9.64 -15.61
CA ASN A 610 14.77 10.72 -16.33
C ASN A 610 16.16 11.06 -15.76
N GLU A 611 16.55 10.49 -14.61
CA GLU A 611 17.89 10.69 -14.03
C GLU A 611 18.90 9.78 -14.75
N LEU A 612 19.84 10.38 -15.45
CA LEU A 612 20.84 9.68 -16.23
C LEU A 612 21.93 9.02 -15.36
N ASN A 613 22.10 9.50 -14.12
CA ASN A 613 23.07 8.95 -13.18
C ASN A 613 22.35 8.08 -12.14
N PRO A 614 22.50 6.73 -12.20
CA PRO A 614 21.87 5.81 -11.25
C PRO A 614 22.23 6.11 -9.79
N GLU A 615 23.44 6.60 -9.53
CA GLU A 615 23.88 6.94 -8.18
C GLU A 615 23.07 8.11 -7.60
N ASN A 616 22.69 9.11 -8.41
CA ASN A 616 21.86 10.21 -7.95
C ASN A 616 20.45 9.74 -7.62
N ALA A 617 19.87 8.87 -8.45
CA ALA A 617 18.55 8.29 -8.21
C ALA A 617 18.51 7.50 -6.90
N VAL A 618 19.51 6.65 -6.66
CA VAL A 618 19.63 5.87 -5.42
C VAL A 618 19.94 6.79 -4.24
N ARG A 619 20.77 7.81 -4.41
CA ARG A 619 21.10 8.78 -3.34
C ARG A 619 19.87 9.56 -2.86
N ASP A 620 19.01 9.98 -3.77
CA ASP A 620 17.76 10.66 -3.41
C ASP A 620 16.86 9.76 -2.56
N LEU A 621 16.70 8.50 -2.94
CA LEU A 621 15.93 7.53 -2.15
C LEU A 621 16.56 7.30 -0.77
N VAL A 622 17.86 7.03 -0.69
CA VAL A 622 18.56 6.65 0.55
C VAL A 622 18.66 7.82 1.54
N SER A 623 18.59 9.06 1.06
CA SER A 623 18.54 10.23 1.95
C SER A 623 17.31 10.21 2.86
N PHE A 624 16.20 9.63 2.41
CA PHE A 624 14.95 9.49 3.17
C PHE A 624 14.71 8.06 3.70
N LEU A 625 15.39 7.05 3.13
CA LEU A 625 15.33 5.65 3.54
C LEU A 625 16.71 5.19 3.99
N PRO A 626 17.14 5.46 5.23
CA PRO A 626 18.45 5.05 5.71
C PRO A 626 18.66 3.55 5.67
N VAL A 627 19.82 3.13 5.16
CA VAL A 627 20.20 1.73 5.00
C VAL A 627 21.35 1.42 5.94
N LEU A 628 21.17 0.41 6.78
CA LEU A 628 22.20 -0.16 7.65
C LEU A 628 22.49 -1.60 7.20
N ALA A 629 23.75 -1.95 7.08
CA ALA A 629 24.15 -3.32 6.76
C ALA A 629 25.12 -3.87 7.80
N TYR A 630 24.86 -5.11 8.20
CA TYR A 630 25.73 -5.90 9.03
C TYR A 630 26.57 -6.83 8.15
N ASP A 631 27.89 -6.64 8.19
CA ASP A 631 28.87 -7.35 7.36
C ASP A 631 29.44 -8.62 8.03
N GLY A 632 28.83 -9.07 9.11
CA GLY A 632 29.33 -10.17 9.96
C GLY A 632 30.22 -9.70 11.13
N ALA A 633 30.65 -8.43 11.15
CA ALA A 633 31.46 -7.84 12.21
C ALA A 633 30.83 -6.54 12.77
N ASN A 634 30.43 -5.62 11.89
CA ASN A 634 29.95 -4.31 12.26
C ASN A 634 28.63 -3.97 11.52
N MET A 635 27.81 -3.12 12.16
CA MET A 635 26.69 -2.49 11.50
C MET A 635 27.16 -1.13 10.97
N ILE A 636 27.08 -0.93 9.65
CA ILE A 636 27.50 0.29 8.96
C ILE A 636 26.34 0.89 8.18
N GLN A 637 26.32 2.21 8.10
CA GLN A 637 25.41 2.88 7.16
C GLN A 637 26.04 2.84 5.77
N ILE A 638 25.25 2.40 4.78
CA ILE A 638 25.70 2.30 3.38
C ILE A 638 25.12 3.49 2.61
N ASP A 639 25.98 4.16 1.87
CA ASP A 639 25.60 5.22 0.93
C ASP A 639 25.19 4.67 -0.45
N ALA A 640 24.75 5.55 -1.34
CA ALA A 640 24.28 5.17 -2.66
C ALA A 640 25.37 4.47 -3.51
N GLY A 641 26.63 4.92 -3.41
CA GLY A 641 27.75 4.29 -4.11
C GLY A 641 27.99 2.86 -3.62
N GLY A 642 28.05 2.66 -2.30
CA GLY A 642 28.20 1.33 -1.71
C GLY A 642 27.05 0.39 -2.01
N ILE A 643 25.79 0.90 -2.09
CA ILE A 643 24.63 0.10 -2.49
C ILE A 643 24.79 -0.38 -3.93
N LEU A 644 25.17 0.52 -4.84
CA LEU A 644 25.37 0.17 -6.25
C LEU A 644 26.53 -0.81 -6.44
N ASP A 645 27.65 -0.62 -5.72
CA ASP A 645 28.80 -1.53 -5.78
C ASP A 645 28.40 -2.95 -5.36
N ILE A 646 27.65 -3.10 -4.26
CA ILE A 646 27.17 -4.40 -3.79
C ILE A 646 26.12 -4.98 -4.77
N ALA A 647 25.19 -4.17 -5.25
CA ALA A 647 24.19 -4.60 -6.22
C ALA A 647 24.80 -5.05 -7.55
N MET A 648 25.94 -4.46 -7.94
CA MET A 648 26.64 -4.77 -9.18
C MET A 648 27.65 -5.91 -9.05
N ALA A 649 28.17 -6.18 -7.86
CA ALA A 649 29.22 -7.18 -7.63
C ALA A 649 28.83 -8.61 -8.03
N GLY A 650 27.52 -8.93 -8.05
CA GLY A 650 27.02 -10.26 -8.48
C GLY A 650 26.46 -10.34 -9.91
N THR A 651 26.37 -9.22 -10.67
CA THR A 651 25.51 -9.19 -11.87
C THR A 651 25.96 -8.29 -13.02
N SER A 652 27.25 -8.11 -13.23
CA SER A 652 27.78 -7.20 -14.26
C SER A 652 27.18 -7.40 -15.68
N ALA A 653 26.81 -8.64 -16.04
CA ALA A 653 26.18 -8.95 -17.32
C ALA A 653 24.66 -8.78 -17.32
N THR A 654 23.96 -9.18 -16.26
CA THR A 654 22.49 -9.23 -16.23
C THR A 654 21.84 -7.86 -15.98
N LEU A 655 22.43 -7.03 -15.12
CA LEU A 655 21.97 -5.65 -14.91
C LEU A 655 22.22 -4.75 -16.12
N LEU A 656 23.37 -4.92 -16.78
CA LEU A 656 23.61 -4.29 -18.07
C LEU A 656 22.62 -4.77 -19.12
N ALA A 657 22.32 -6.06 -19.21
CA ALA A 657 21.34 -6.60 -20.15
C ALA A 657 19.93 -6.05 -19.89
N ARG A 658 19.45 -6.01 -18.64
CA ARG A 658 18.14 -5.40 -18.29
C ARG A 658 18.11 -3.90 -18.53
N LYS A 659 19.22 -3.18 -18.30
CA LYS A 659 19.34 -1.77 -18.67
C LYS A 659 19.26 -1.58 -20.19
N TRP A 660 19.80 -2.49 -20.99
CA TRP A 660 19.72 -2.46 -22.44
C TRP A 660 18.33 -2.85 -22.97
N GLU A 661 17.52 -3.57 -22.21
CA GLU A 661 16.10 -3.83 -22.51
C GLU A 661 15.18 -2.61 -22.27
N SER A 662 15.63 -1.63 -21.50
CA SER A 662 14.88 -0.39 -21.27
C SER A 662 15.03 0.56 -22.45
N ALA A 663 13.93 0.84 -23.15
CA ALA A 663 13.87 1.80 -24.25
C ALA A 663 14.31 3.22 -23.86
N LEU A 664 14.31 3.55 -22.54
CA LEU A 664 14.74 4.84 -21.98
C LEU A 664 16.27 5.02 -21.94
N LEU A 665 17.06 3.95 -22.04
CA LEU A 665 18.53 4.04 -22.03
C LEU A 665 19.14 4.28 -23.41
N VAL A 666 18.39 4.05 -24.46
CA VAL A 666 18.80 4.35 -25.82
C VAL A 666 18.08 5.63 -26.26
N ASN A 667 18.52 6.76 -25.75
CA ASN A 667 18.11 8.07 -26.29
C ASN A 667 18.73 8.30 -27.67
N VAL A 668 18.61 7.28 -28.52
CA VAL A 668 19.10 7.29 -29.91
C VAL A 668 17.87 7.19 -30.80
N ASP A 669 17.63 8.23 -31.57
CA ASP A 669 16.51 8.23 -32.51
C ASP A 669 16.66 7.09 -33.56
N ASN A 670 15.52 6.59 -34.04
CA ASN A 670 15.49 5.49 -35.00
C ASN A 670 16.31 5.77 -36.27
N GLY A 671 16.47 7.04 -36.65
CA GLY A 671 17.29 7.43 -37.79
C GLY A 671 18.77 7.17 -37.55
N THR A 672 19.24 7.39 -36.32
CA THR A 672 20.62 7.08 -35.91
C THR A 672 20.84 5.57 -35.79
N LEU A 673 19.88 4.81 -35.25
CA LEU A 673 19.94 3.36 -35.22
C LEU A 673 20.00 2.73 -36.61
N ARG A 674 19.19 3.22 -37.55
CA ARG A 674 19.25 2.78 -38.97
C ARG A 674 20.59 3.10 -39.59
N ARG A 675 21.17 4.29 -39.35
CA ARG A 675 22.53 4.63 -39.83
C ARG A 675 23.60 3.73 -39.27
N VAL A 676 23.47 3.21 -38.07
CA VAL A 676 24.39 2.20 -37.51
C VAL A 676 24.24 0.87 -38.22
N LEU A 677 22.98 0.44 -38.51
CA LEU A 677 22.73 -0.79 -39.31
C LEU A 677 23.27 -0.68 -40.73
N ASP A 678 23.16 0.48 -41.35
CA ASP A 678 23.61 0.73 -42.72
C ASP A 678 25.12 0.93 -42.83
N ASN A 679 25.85 1.07 -41.72
CA ASN A 679 27.30 1.26 -41.68
C ASN A 679 28.03 0.03 -41.13
N PRO A 680 28.71 -0.78 -41.97
CA PRO A 680 29.38 -2.01 -41.56
C PRO A 680 30.51 -1.79 -40.52
N GLU A 681 31.21 -0.65 -40.55
CA GLU A 681 32.25 -0.33 -39.59
C GLU A 681 31.67 0.03 -38.20
N ALA A 682 30.58 0.78 -38.20
CA ALA A 682 29.84 1.11 -36.95
C ALA A 682 29.21 -0.14 -36.32
N LEU A 683 28.61 -1.00 -37.15
CA LEU A 683 28.06 -2.28 -36.71
C LEU A 683 29.15 -3.19 -36.13
N ALA A 684 30.28 -3.34 -36.80
CA ALA A 684 31.42 -4.11 -36.31
C ALA A 684 32.04 -3.52 -35.01
N ALA A 685 31.97 -2.21 -34.80
CA ALA A 685 32.44 -1.58 -33.58
C ALA A 685 31.46 -1.86 -32.41
N VAL A 686 30.18 -1.86 -32.65
CA VAL A 686 29.14 -2.17 -31.65
C VAL A 686 29.18 -3.66 -31.31
N GLU A 687 29.41 -4.56 -32.27
CA GLU A 687 29.56 -6.00 -32.07
C GLU A 687 30.78 -6.41 -31.24
N ARG A 688 31.77 -5.52 -31.11
CA ARG A 688 32.95 -5.75 -30.24
C ARG A 688 32.64 -5.52 -28.76
N ILE A 689 31.56 -4.88 -28.44
CA ILE A 689 31.13 -4.66 -27.07
C ILE A 689 30.61 -6.01 -26.54
N GLU A 690 31.27 -6.55 -25.51
CA GLU A 690 31.02 -7.92 -25.00
C GLU A 690 29.56 -8.16 -24.60
N GLY A 691 28.87 -7.16 -24.07
CA GLY A 691 27.44 -7.20 -23.75
C GLY A 691 26.52 -7.25 -24.97
N TRP A 692 26.95 -6.73 -26.11
CA TRP A 692 26.17 -6.70 -27.34
C TRP A 692 26.02 -8.06 -28.00
N ARG A 693 27.06 -8.88 -27.94
CA ARG A 693 27.08 -10.25 -28.48
C ARG A 693 26.11 -11.19 -27.73
N ALA A 694 25.86 -10.93 -26.46
CA ALA A 694 24.99 -11.74 -25.65
C ALA A 694 23.48 -11.51 -25.94
N LEU A 695 23.14 -10.48 -26.72
CA LEU A 695 21.74 -10.05 -26.95
C LEU A 695 21.14 -10.58 -28.28
N GLY A 696 21.92 -11.25 -29.14
CA GLY A 696 21.44 -11.88 -30.38
C GLY A 696 21.49 -10.98 -31.63
N ASP A 697 21.44 -11.60 -32.81
CA ASP A 697 21.76 -10.98 -34.10
C ASP A 697 20.80 -9.89 -34.62
N ASN A 698 19.63 -9.66 -33.99
CA ASN A 698 18.59 -8.75 -34.51
C ASN A 698 18.12 -7.66 -33.55
N ILE A 699 18.94 -7.28 -32.57
CA ILE A 699 18.48 -6.42 -31.46
C ILE A 699 18.18 -4.99 -31.94
N ILE A 700 18.95 -4.43 -32.85
CA ILE A 700 18.74 -3.06 -33.37
C ILE A 700 17.43 -3.01 -34.15
N GLU A 701 17.15 -4.02 -34.99
CA GLU A 701 15.89 -4.14 -35.71
C GLU A 701 14.71 -4.31 -34.74
N THR A 702 14.90 -5.07 -33.67
CA THR A 702 13.88 -5.25 -32.63
C THR A 702 13.60 -3.94 -31.87
N ILE A 703 14.64 -3.16 -31.55
CA ILE A 703 14.49 -1.83 -30.90
C ILE A 703 13.77 -0.86 -31.82
N ILE A 704 14.15 -0.79 -33.11
CA ILE A 704 13.52 0.07 -34.11
C ILE A 704 12.06 -0.33 -34.26
N ASN A 705 11.76 -1.61 -34.43
CA ASN A 705 10.39 -2.11 -34.60
C ASN A 705 9.53 -1.87 -33.36
N LYS A 706 10.08 -2.03 -32.17
CA LYS A 706 9.36 -1.69 -30.92
C LYS A 706 9.11 -0.19 -30.79
N SER A 707 10.08 0.66 -31.13
CA SER A 707 9.91 2.11 -31.05
C SER A 707 9.01 2.70 -32.12
N GLU A 708 8.91 2.07 -33.33
CA GLU A 708 7.97 2.46 -34.38
C GLU A 708 6.54 2.01 -34.10
N LYS A 709 6.35 0.94 -33.34
CA LYS A 709 5.01 0.51 -32.87
C LYS A 709 4.47 1.36 -31.72
N VAL A 710 5.32 2.11 -31.03
CA VAL A 710 4.95 3.01 -29.93
C VAL A 710 4.59 4.41 -30.42
N LYS A 711 4.93 4.76 -31.67
CA LYS A 711 4.47 5.97 -32.35
C LYS A 711 3.15 5.73 -33.09
#